data_277b680f8450fb49ef82000aebfe6c75
#
_entry.id   277b680f8450fb49ef82000aebfe6c75
#
_cell.length_a   1.000
_cell.length_b   1.000
_cell.length_c   1.000
_cell.angle_alpha   90.00
_cell.angle_beta   90.00
_cell.angle_gamma   90.00
#
_symmetry.space_group_name_H-M   'P 1'
#
loop_
_entity.id
_entity.type
_entity.pdbx_description
1 polymer ?
#
loop_
_entity_poly.entity_id
_entity_poly.type
_entity_poly.pdbx_seq_one_letter_code
_entity_poly.pdbx_strand_id
1 'polypeptide(L)'
;MIFLKYISDSFNDLYEKLKNGAGEYEGADPEDPNEYRAENVFYVPEKARWPYLQGRAKLGTFGKDVDDAMEAIEDLNPGLRGVLPKEYAKEKLDKQSLGGLIDLIGTIALGDSVSKSKDLLGRVYEYFLGQFALAEGKKGGQFYTPSCVVQLLVEILEPYQGRVFDPCCGSGGMFVQSEKFVNAHSDVYRKQGSAFDNLFDKVVSIYGQESNQTTWRLCKMNLAIRGIDSSNVRWNNEGSFLNDAHQDLKADFIIANPPFNDKDWSSELLTNDYRWVYGTPPDKNANYAWIQHFISHLSPSGKAGFLLATKSLASESQAETTIRSGIVADALPECIILLPGKLFYTTPAPVCLWVLSRNSSKRDNKTLFIDASRIFTVVDRTHNKLSPSNIQEIARVYHSWIHGDGTYEDVPGFCKVVNKETIVEKGCSLYPGDYIGIKEDSSDLKDPSEAKERIVDSVQLAKEEIKQLQDNISALFTSIEREVSGEASPLVPYKLSDVLYESIDVLGDDEEPEILTCTENAGLVLQRERFSKRVATEDTSDYKIVLRNDIVYNPYLLWAGAIDQCTVVDKGITSPAYIVLHVKDGFAPALVGHVLKSDYMKKHYWNISIGTHERRRTAPIDKFLDLEIQLPDIDAQKHIMKLLEQIMKQSERITIIQKALLAASASMNEFYTRR
;
A
#
# COMPACT_ATOMS: atom_id res chain seq x y z
N MET A 1 -10.79 -0.98 18.34
CA MET A 1 -10.13 -0.19 19.41
C MET A 1 -9.97 1.29 19.02
N ILE A 2 -9.27 1.67 17.93
CA ILE A 2 -9.12 3.08 17.51
C ILE A 2 -10.47 3.75 17.26
N PHE A 3 -11.39 3.08 16.56
CA PHE A 3 -12.76 3.57 16.37
C PHE A 3 -13.47 3.82 17.71
N LEU A 4 -13.34 2.89 18.66
CA LEU A 4 -13.93 3.01 20.00
C LEU A 4 -13.36 4.21 20.78
N LYS A 5 -12.04 4.43 20.71
CA LYS A 5 -11.38 5.60 21.31
C LYS A 5 -11.99 6.90 20.73
N TYR A 6 -12.10 6.97 19.41
CA TYR A 6 -12.64 8.13 18.73
C TYR A 6 -14.06 8.46 19.13
N ILE A 7 -14.99 7.49 19.04
CA ILE A 7 -16.37 7.76 19.40
C ILE A 7 -16.52 8.15 20.86
N SER A 8 -15.67 7.56 21.75
CA SER A 8 -15.65 7.92 23.15
C SER A 8 -15.13 9.35 23.39
N ASP A 9 -14.09 9.78 22.68
CA ASP A 9 -13.56 11.13 22.77
C ASP A 9 -14.57 12.17 22.22
N SER A 10 -15.13 11.90 21.04
CA SER A 10 -16.17 12.77 20.45
C SER A 10 -17.40 12.89 21.33
N PHE A 11 -17.80 11.79 21.96
CA PHE A 11 -18.86 11.80 22.96
C PHE A 11 -18.51 12.68 24.16
N ASN A 12 -17.32 12.51 24.73
CA ASN A 12 -16.89 13.27 25.91
C ASN A 12 -16.81 14.78 25.63
N ASP A 13 -16.33 15.17 24.46
CA ASP A 13 -16.26 16.57 24.04
C ASP A 13 -17.64 17.22 23.98
N LEU A 14 -18.64 16.53 23.46
CA LEU A 14 -20.01 17.01 23.43
C LEU A 14 -20.68 16.94 24.82
N TYR A 15 -20.41 15.86 25.57
CA TYR A 15 -20.90 15.70 26.94
C TYR A 15 -20.52 16.89 27.84
N GLU A 16 -19.28 17.34 27.79
CA GLU A 16 -18.84 18.51 28.57
C GLU A 16 -19.49 19.81 28.09
N LYS A 17 -19.77 19.98 26.80
CA LYS A 17 -20.53 21.14 26.29
C LYS A 17 -21.98 21.14 26.78
N LEU A 18 -22.67 20.02 26.65
CA LEU A 18 -24.04 19.83 27.12
C LEU A 18 -24.13 20.06 28.64
N LYS A 19 -23.21 19.51 29.39
CA LYS A 19 -23.13 19.65 30.86
C LYS A 19 -22.87 21.09 31.28
N ASN A 20 -22.07 21.84 30.53
CA ASN A 20 -21.83 23.27 30.84
C ASN A 20 -23.02 24.15 30.49
N GLY A 21 -23.96 23.69 29.65
CA GLY A 21 -25.24 24.32 29.39
C GLY A 21 -25.18 25.77 28.91
N ALA A 22 -24.13 26.16 28.15
CA ALA A 22 -23.96 27.54 27.70
C ALA A 22 -24.44 27.72 26.25
N GLY A 23 -25.14 28.83 25.98
CA GLY A 23 -25.59 29.19 24.63
C GLY A 23 -26.67 28.25 24.08
N GLU A 24 -26.42 27.62 22.96
CA GLU A 24 -27.37 26.72 22.28
C GLU A 24 -27.65 25.41 23.06
N TYR A 25 -26.86 25.11 24.08
CA TYR A 25 -27.01 23.91 24.92
C TYR A 25 -27.72 24.21 26.26
N GLU A 26 -28.33 25.36 26.42
CA GLU A 26 -29.05 25.71 27.63
C GLU A 26 -30.28 24.79 27.84
N GLY A 27 -30.25 24.02 28.95
CA GLY A 27 -31.32 23.06 29.30
C GLY A 27 -31.16 21.68 28.63
N ALA A 28 -30.10 21.40 27.88
CA ALA A 28 -29.82 20.11 27.30
C ALA A 28 -29.48 19.06 28.38
N ASP A 29 -29.90 17.80 28.16
CA ASP A 29 -29.57 16.67 29.03
C ASP A 29 -28.35 15.91 28.48
N PRO A 30 -27.20 15.93 29.18
CA PRO A 30 -25.99 15.22 28.73
C PRO A 30 -26.12 13.69 28.60
N GLU A 31 -27.19 13.10 29.17
CA GLU A 31 -27.45 11.65 29.08
C GLU A 31 -28.58 11.30 28.09
N ASP A 32 -29.17 12.29 27.38
CA ASP A 32 -30.15 12.02 26.32
C ASP A 32 -29.45 11.69 24.98
N PRO A 33 -29.59 10.44 24.44
CA PRO A 33 -29.01 10.08 23.15
C PRO A 33 -29.46 10.95 21.97
N ASN A 34 -30.57 11.65 22.06
CA ASN A 34 -31.08 12.49 20.97
C ASN A 34 -30.24 13.78 20.81
N GLU A 35 -29.69 14.32 21.89
CA GLU A 35 -28.75 15.45 21.83
C GLU A 35 -27.52 15.14 20.98
N TYR A 36 -26.99 13.90 21.11
CA TYR A 36 -25.84 13.45 20.34
C TYR A 36 -26.19 13.19 18.86
N ARG A 37 -27.41 12.66 18.60
CA ARG A 37 -27.85 12.44 17.22
C ARG A 37 -28.04 13.76 16.47
N ALA A 38 -28.53 14.82 17.14
CA ALA A 38 -28.64 16.13 16.53
C ALA A 38 -27.33 16.71 16.06
N GLU A 39 -26.24 16.41 16.78
CA GLU A 39 -24.88 16.85 16.47
C GLU A 39 -24.06 15.80 15.65
N ASN A 40 -24.69 14.73 15.14
CA ASN A 40 -24.02 13.62 14.46
C ASN A 40 -22.86 13.01 15.26
N VAL A 41 -23.03 12.89 16.57
CA VAL A 41 -22.11 12.21 17.48
C VAL A 41 -22.77 10.92 17.95
N PHE A 42 -21.98 9.84 18.06
CA PHE A 42 -22.47 8.58 18.61
C PHE A 42 -22.60 8.67 20.13
N TYR A 43 -23.75 8.24 20.65
CA TYR A 43 -23.93 8.12 22.08
C TYR A 43 -23.12 6.94 22.62
N VAL A 44 -22.30 7.18 23.66
CA VAL A 44 -21.46 6.15 24.28
C VAL A 44 -21.88 5.94 25.72
N PRO A 45 -22.52 4.79 26.06
CA PRO A 45 -22.93 4.51 27.43
C PRO A 45 -21.73 4.36 28.35
N GLU A 46 -21.91 4.63 29.65
CA GLU A 46 -20.86 4.74 30.65
C GLU A 46 -19.85 3.59 30.61
N LYS A 47 -20.31 2.33 30.52
CA LYS A 47 -19.45 1.12 30.49
C LYS A 47 -18.67 0.95 29.18
N ALA A 48 -19.00 1.72 28.15
CA ALA A 48 -18.31 1.71 26.85
C ALA A 48 -17.37 2.90 26.67
N ARG A 49 -17.37 3.87 27.61
CA ARG A 49 -16.47 5.05 27.55
C ARG A 49 -15.03 4.61 27.75
N TRP A 50 -14.11 5.25 27.00
CA TRP A 50 -12.69 4.88 27.01
C TRP A 50 -12.05 4.83 28.39
N PRO A 51 -12.26 5.82 29.31
CA PRO A 51 -11.68 5.75 30.65
C PRO A 51 -12.13 4.53 31.46
N TYR A 52 -13.41 4.11 31.30
CA TYR A 52 -13.91 2.91 31.96
C TYR A 52 -13.20 1.65 31.45
N LEU A 53 -13.08 1.49 30.12
CA LEU A 53 -12.43 0.34 29.52
C LEU A 53 -10.93 0.32 29.83
N GLN A 54 -10.25 1.45 29.78
CA GLN A 54 -8.84 1.58 30.12
C GLN A 54 -8.57 1.19 31.58
N GLY A 55 -9.45 1.58 32.51
CA GLY A 55 -9.36 1.16 33.92
C GLY A 55 -9.49 -0.36 34.12
N ARG A 56 -10.05 -1.08 33.15
CA ARG A 56 -10.23 -2.54 33.18
C ARG A 56 -9.21 -3.32 32.34
N ALA A 57 -8.30 -2.66 31.68
CA ALA A 57 -7.34 -3.23 30.70
C ALA A 57 -6.54 -4.44 31.23
N LYS A 58 -6.28 -4.47 32.55
CA LYS A 58 -5.50 -5.54 33.22
C LYS A 58 -6.35 -6.71 33.71
N LEU A 59 -7.67 -6.67 33.57
CA LEU A 59 -8.56 -7.74 34.04
C LEU A 59 -8.62 -8.87 33.02
N GLY A 60 -8.66 -10.11 33.50
CA GLY A 60 -8.83 -11.29 32.65
C GLY A 60 -10.14 -11.32 31.81
N THR A 61 -11.12 -10.46 32.15
CA THR A 61 -12.40 -10.29 31.46
C THR A 61 -12.37 -9.19 30.39
N PHE A 62 -11.24 -8.51 30.21
CA PHE A 62 -11.16 -7.30 29.40
C PHE A 62 -11.68 -7.48 27.95
N GLY A 63 -11.36 -8.59 27.30
CA GLY A 63 -11.90 -8.89 25.96
C GLY A 63 -13.43 -8.94 25.94
N LYS A 64 -14.06 -9.51 26.98
CA LYS A 64 -15.50 -9.50 27.13
C LYS A 64 -16.04 -8.09 27.40
N ASP A 65 -15.37 -7.33 28.24
CA ASP A 65 -15.76 -5.93 28.54
C ASP A 65 -15.78 -5.07 27.24
N VAL A 66 -14.85 -5.33 26.30
CA VAL A 66 -14.81 -4.68 24.98
C VAL A 66 -15.98 -5.15 24.10
N ASP A 67 -16.27 -6.46 24.03
CA ASP A 67 -17.38 -6.99 23.25
C ASP A 67 -18.73 -6.46 23.78
N ASP A 68 -18.94 -6.43 25.09
CA ASP A 68 -20.13 -5.89 25.75
C ASP A 68 -20.27 -4.39 25.50
N ALA A 69 -19.15 -3.65 25.46
CA ALA A 69 -19.14 -2.22 25.12
C ALA A 69 -19.56 -1.96 23.67
N MET A 70 -19.04 -2.77 22.73
CA MET A 70 -19.43 -2.67 21.31
C MET A 70 -20.92 -2.96 21.11
N GLU A 71 -21.45 -3.96 21.83
CA GLU A 71 -22.89 -4.27 21.79
C GLU A 71 -23.75 -3.12 22.32
N ALA A 72 -23.39 -2.59 23.47
CA ALA A 72 -24.12 -1.46 24.09
C ALA A 72 -24.10 -0.18 23.22
N ILE A 73 -22.99 0.06 22.47
CA ILE A 73 -22.93 1.17 21.52
C ILE A 73 -23.87 0.91 20.33
N GLU A 74 -23.88 -0.31 19.77
CA GLU A 74 -24.78 -0.66 18.65
C GLU A 74 -26.26 -0.52 18.99
N ASP A 75 -26.65 -0.91 20.22
CA ASP A 75 -28.04 -0.85 20.67
C ASP A 75 -28.58 0.59 20.72
N LEU A 76 -27.72 1.56 21.08
CA LEU A 76 -28.09 2.96 21.20
C LEU A 76 -27.86 3.78 19.91
N ASN A 77 -27.13 3.21 18.95
CA ASN A 77 -26.81 3.85 17.67
C ASN A 77 -27.24 2.97 16.48
N PRO A 78 -28.48 3.10 15.98
CA PRO A 78 -29.01 2.23 14.92
C PRO A 78 -28.14 2.13 13.66
N GLY A 79 -27.42 3.20 13.30
CA GLY A 79 -26.50 3.23 12.16
C GLY A 79 -25.28 2.31 12.28
N LEU A 80 -24.93 1.87 13.50
CA LEU A 80 -23.82 0.96 13.79
C LEU A 80 -24.27 -0.49 14.03
N ARG A 81 -25.58 -0.78 13.98
CA ARG A 81 -26.10 -2.11 14.32
C ARG A 81 -25.51 -3.21 13.42
N GLY A 82 -24.87 -4.23 14.03
CA GLY A 82 -24.20 -5.34 13.35
C GLY A 82 -22.84 -4.97 12.68
N VAL A 83 -22.34 -3.77 12.91
CA VAL A 83 -21.12 -3.24 12.29
C VAL A 83 -19.89 -3.52 13.14
N LEU A 84 -19.99 -3.33 14.46
CA LEU A 84 -18.84 -3.40 15.36
C LEU A 84 -18.39 -4.86 15.57
N PRO A 85 -17.08 -5.16 15.51
CA PRO A 85 -16.61 -6.52 15.73
C PRO A 85 -16.71 -6.90 17.21
N LYS A 86 -17.28 -8.10 17.50
CA LYS A 86 -17.43 -8.66 18.85
C LYS A 86 -16.63 -9.95 18.93
N GLU A 87 -15.29 -9.83 18.88
CA GLU A 87 -14.35 -10.94 18.77
C GLU A 87 -13.22 -10.89 19.79
N TYR A 88 -13.26 -9.91 20.70
CA TYR A 88 -12.18 -9.65 21.65
C TYR A 88 -12.18 -10.62 22.83
N ALA A 89 -13.28 -11.30 23.10
CA ALA A 89 -13.37 -12.36 24.11
C ALA A 89 -12.82 -13.71 23.66
N LYS A 90 -12.49 -13.87 22.36
CA LYS A 90 -11.99 -15.15 21.81
C LYS A 90 -10.67 -15.57 22.47
N GLU A 91 -10.53 -16.86 22.77
CA GLU A 91 -9.36 -17.44 23.46
C GLU A 91 -8.03 -17.24 22.71
N LYS A 92 -8.09 -17.11 21.38
CA LYS A 92 -6.90 -16.90 20.53
C LYS A 92 -6.26 -15.51 20.65
N LEU A 93 -6.94 -14.53 21.25
CA LEU A 93 -6.40 -13.19 21.45
C LEU A 93 -5.65 -13.14 22.79
N ASP A 94 -4.37 -12.76 22.70
CA ASP A 94 -3.57 -12.55 23.91
C ASP A 94 -4.09 -11.36 24.72
N LYS A 95 -4.47 -11.63 25.96
CA LYS A 95 -5.09 -10.66 26.86
C LYS A 95 -4.12 -9.56 27.29
N GLN A 96 -2.83 -9.87 27.39
CA GLN A 96 -1.81 -8.87 27.75
C GLN A 96 -1.58 -7.89 26.60
N SER A 97 -1.46 -8.40 25.38
CA SER A 97 -1.35 -7.58 24.18
C SER A 97 -2.55 -6.68 23.97
N LEU A 98 -3.76 -7.17 24.25
CA LEU A 98 -4.99 -6.37 24.17
C LEU A 98 -5.00 -5.23 25.21
N GLY A 99 -4.57 -5.51 26.45
CA GLY A 99 -4.43 -4.50 27.51
C GLY A 99 -3.35 -3.46 27.18
N GLY A 100 -2.21 -3.89 26.64
CA GLY A 100 -1.14 -2.98 26.18
C GLY A 100 -1.59 -2.10 25.02
N LEU A 101 -2.41 -2.63 24.11
CA LEU A 101 -2.96 -1.87 22.98
C LEU A 101 -3.89 -0.74 23.42
N ILE A 102 -4.77 -0.95 24.40
CA ILE A 102 -5.65 0.11 24.88
C ILE A 102 -4.86 1.22 25.58
N ASP A 103 -3.83 0.86 26.36
CA ASP A 103 -2.95 1.85 26.99
C ASP A 103 -2.19 2.66 25.93
N LEU A 104 -1.63 2.02 24.91
CA LEU A 104 -0.94 2.69 23.81
C LEU A 104 -1.87 3.66 23.06
N ILE A 105 -3.06 3.21 22.66
CA ILE A 105 -4.05 4.05 21.99
C ILE A 105 -4.51 5.20 22.92
N GLY A 106 -4.62 4.97 24.21
CA GLY A 106 -4.97 5.98 25.20
C GLY A 106 -3.98 7.14 25.30
N THR A 107 -2.71 6.94 24.92
CA THR A 107 -1.69 8.00 24.91
C THR A 107 -1.77 8.90 23.65
N ILE A 108 -2.56 8.51 22.63
CA ILE A 108 -2.73 9.32 21.42
C ILE A 108 -3.67 10.48 21.74
N ALA A 109 -3.12 11.69 21.85
CA ALA A 109 -3.89 12.91 21.97
C ALA A 109 -4.58 13.18 20.61
N LEU A 110 -5.87 12.92 20.56
CA LEU A 110 -6.71 13.32 19.42
C LEU A 110 -7.13 14.77 19.69
N GLY A 111 -6.37 15.70 19.19
CA GLY A 111 -6.36 17.17 19.30
C GLY A 111 -7.61 17.97 19.77
N ASP A 112 -7.34 19.17 20.23
CA ASP A 112 -8.24 20.10 20.97
C ASP A 112 -9.45 20.69 20.19
N SER A 113 -9.84 20.15 19.01
CA SER A 113 -11.07 20.55 18.32
C SER A 113 -11.65 19.40 17.49
N VAL A 114 -12.96 19.21 17.58
CA VAL A 114 -13.72 18.12 16.92
C VAL A 114 -13.47 18.05 15.41
N SER A 115 -13.33 19.19 14.73
CA SER A 115 -13.07 19.20 13.28
C SER A 115 -11.66 18.74 12.90
N LYS A 116 -10.63 19.10 13.70
CA LYS A 116 -9.25 18.64 13.50
C LYS A 116 -9.08 17.18 13.90
N SER A 117 -9.82 16.69 14.89
CA SER A 117 -9.78 15.28 15.30
C SER A 117 -10.41 14.36 14.24
N LYS A 118 -11.52 14.75 13.62
CA LYS A 118 -12.16 13.98 12.53
C LYS A 118 -11.22 13.76 11.34
N ASP A 119 -10.52 14.81 10.89
CA ASP A 119 -9.58 14.70 9.76
C ASP A 119 -8.31 13.90 10.12
N LEU A 120 -7.76 14.11 11.32
CA LEU A 120 -6.62 13.35 11.81
C LEU A 120 -6.94 11.86 11.93
N LEU A 121 -8.09 11.53 12.50
CA LEU A 121 -8.49 10.14 12.68
C LEU A 121 -8.87 9.47 11.37
N GLY A 122 -9.51 10.19 10.47
CA GLY A 122 -9.73 9.74 9.10
C GLY A 122 -8.44 9.34 8.42
N ARG A 123 -7.36 10.12 8.57
CA ARG A 123 -6.02 9.81 8.05
C ARG A 123 -5.38 8.61 8.75
N VAL A 124 -5.50 8.52 10.07
CA VAL A 124 -5.02 7.37 10.84
C VAL A 124 -5.76 6.10 10.42
N TYR A 125 -7.07 6.16 10.23
CA TYR A 125 -7.87 5.03 9.77
C TYR A 125 -7.48 4.60 8.35
N GLU A 126 -7.32 5.53 7.42
CA GLU A 126 -6.82 5.26 6.07
C GLU A 126 -5.41 4.63 6.09
N TYR A 127 -4.53 5.11 6.97
CA TYR A 127 -3.20 4.51 7.14
C TYR A 127 -3.28 3.05 7.58
N PHE A 128 -4.10 2.74 8.59
CA PHE A 128 -4.26 1.35 9.04
C PHE A 128 -4.92 0.46 7.98
N LEU A 129 -5.90 0.95 7.24
CA LEU A 129 -6.47 0.20 6.10
C LEU A 129 -5.39 -0.12 5.06
N GLY A 130 -4.52 0.84 4.76
CA GLY A 130 -3.35 0.64 3.89
C GLY A 130 -2.38 -0.42 4.43
N GLN A 131 -2.08 -0.40 5.74
CA GLN A 131 -1.21 -1.41 6.38
C GLN A 131 -1.85 -2.80 6.39
N PHE A 132 -3.17 -2.91 6.61
CA PHE A 132 -3.89 -4.17 6.48
C PHE A 132 -3.81 -4.72 5.07
N ALA A 133 -4.01 -3.89 4.05
CA ALA A 133 -3.91 -4.29 2.66
C ALA A 133 -2.49 -4.82 2.32
N LEU A 134 -1.46 -4.20 2.88
CA LEU A 134 -0.07 -4.66 2.74
C LEU A 134 0.17 -6.00 3.45
N ALA A 135 -0.34 -6.18 4.67
CA ALA A 135 -0.15 -7.38 5.48
C ALA A 135 -0.87 -8.62 4.91
N GLU A 136 -2.09 -8.44 4.36
CA GLU A 136 -2.86 -9.52 3.76
C GLU A 136 -2.38 -9.90 2.34
N GLY A 137 -1.43 -9.16 1.77
CA GLY A 137 -0.82 -9.44 0.47
C GLY A 137 -1.83 -9.49 -0.68
N LYS A 138 -1.66 -10.45 -1.63
CA LYS A 138 -2.48 -10.51 -2.86
C LYS A 138 -3.98 -10.69 -2.61
N LYS A 139 -4.41 -11.22 -1.47
CA LYS A 139 -5.83 -11.42 -1.17
C LYS A 139 -6.47 -10.20 -0.52
N GLY A 140 -5.74 -9.43 0.28
CA GLY A 140 -6.27 -8.26 1.00
C GLY A 140 -6.19 -6.96 0.23
N GLY A 141 -5.22 -6.84 -0.67
CA GLY A 141 -5.02 -5.62 -1.46
C GLY A 141 -6.05 -5.36 -2.56
N GLN A 142 -6.97 -6.29 -2.81
CA GLN A 142 -8.12 -6.05 -3.69
C GLN A 142 -9.12 -5.05 -3.10
N PHE A 143 -9.07 -4.81 -1.80
CA PHE A 143 -10.04 -3.98 -1.07
C PHE A 143 -9.58 -2.53 -0.84
N TYR A 144 -8.37 -2.17 -1.25
CA TYR A 144 -7.83 -0.83 -1.01
C TYR A 144 -7.33 -0.17 -2.29
N THR A 145 -8.02 0.89 -2.70
CA THR A 145 -7.60 1.74 -3.81
C THR A 145 -6.77 2.91 -3.26
N PRO A 146 -5.58 3.20 -3.80
CA PRO A 146 -4.77 4.33 -3.37
C PRO A 146 -5.54 5.65 -3.46
N SER A 147 -5.49 6.45 -2.41
CA SER A 147 -6.27 7.69 -2.29
C SER A 147 -6.04 8.67 -3.44
N CYS A 148 -4.83 8.75 -3.98
CA CYS A 148 -4.52 9.62 -5.11
C CYS A 148 -5.21 9.18 -6.41
N VAL A 149 -5.45 7.88 -6.61
CA VAL A 149 -6.19 7.35 -7.76
C VAL A 149 -7.69 7.63 -7.60
N VAL A 150 -8.22 7.43 -6.38
CA VAL A 150 -9.62 7.76 -6.07
C VAL A 150 -9.88 9.26 -6.24
N GLN A 151 -8.93 10.09 -5.78
CA GLN A 151 -9.02 11.54 -5.96
C GLN A 151 -9.08 11.93 -7.43
N LEU A 152 -8.20 11.37 -8.27
CA LEU A 152 -8.26 11.62 -9.72
C LEU A 152 -9.63 11.24 -10.31
N LEU A 153 -10.16 10.08 -9.91
CA LEU A 153 -11.44 9.56 -10.39
C LEU A 153 -12.60 10.50 -10.03
N VAL A 154 -12.62 10.99 -8.80
CA VAL A 154 -13.61 11.94 -8.30
C VAL A 154 -13.46 13.31 -8.96
N GLU A 155 -12.23 13.81 -9.15
CA GLU A 155 -11.97 15.07 -9.87
C GLU A 155 -12.47 15.01 -11.32
N ILE A 156 -12.29 13.87 -12.00
CA ILE A 156 -12.79 13.67 -13.38
C ILE A 156 -14.32 13.63 -13.42
N LEU A 157 -14.97 12.97 -12.47
CA LEU A 157 -16.42 12.77 -12.51
C LEU A 157 -17.23 13.95 -11.94
N GLU A 158 -16.64 14.72 -11.04
CA GLU A 158 -17.27 15.88 -10.37
C GLU A 158 -18.67 15.57 -9.79
N PRO A 159 -18.77 14.64 -8.79
CA PRO A 159 -20.07 14.24 -8.24
C PRO A 159 -20.63 15.31 -7.29
N TYR A 160 -21.00 16.47 -7.84
CA TYR A 160 -21.54 17.58 -7.06
C TYR A 160 -22.85 17.25 -6.37
N GLN A 161 -23.74 16.47 -7.00
CA GLN A 161 -25.03 16.10 -6.46
C GLN A 161 -25.61 14.87 -7.13
N GLY A 162 -26.50 14.15 -6.43
CA GLY A 162 -27.20 12.99 -6.98
C GLY A 162 -26.80 11.67 -6.33
N ARG A 163 -27.07 10.57 -7.00
CA ARG A 163 -26.84 9.20 -6.50
C ARG A 163 -25.47 8.70 -6.96
N VAL A 164 -24.60 8.43 -5.99
CA VAL A 164 -23.27 7.83 -6.22
C VAL A 164 -23.33 6.37 -5.85
N PHE A 165 -22.94 5.48 -6.78
CA PHE A 165 -23.00 4.05 -6.60
C PHE A 165 -21.62 3.39 -6.77
N ASP A 166 -21.30 2.49 -5.86
CA ASP A 166 -20.13 1.60 -5.95
C ASP A 166 -20.55 0.16 -5.60
N PRO A 167 -20.73 -0.73 -6.61
CA PRO A 167 -21.15 -2.13 -6.38
C PRO A 167 -20.05 -3.04 -5.84
N CYS A 168 -18.85 -2.54 -5.60
CA CYS A 168 -17.71 -3.25 -5.02
C CYS A 168 -16.92 -2.33 -4.09
N CYS A 169 -17.64 -1.70 -3.15
CA CYS A 169 -17.21 -0.49 -2.46
C CYS A 169 -16.01 -0.66 -1.51
N GLY A 170 -15.57 -1.89 -1.27
CA GLY A 170 -14.41 -2.13 -0.42
C GLY A 170 -14.56 -1.46 0.95
N SER A 171 -13.56 -0.70 1.34
CA SER A 171 -13.56 0.09 2.58
C SER A 171 -14.25 1.46 2.47
N GLY A 172 -14.94 1.76 1.37
CA GLY A 172 -15.68 3.01 1.16
C GLY A 172 -14.84 4.21 0.73
N GLY A 173 -13.64 3.97 0.21
CA GLY A 173 -12.71 5.03 -0.18
C GLY A 173 -13.27 5.99 -1.23
N MET A 174 -14.09 5.48 -2.18
CA MET A 174 -14.75 6.28 -3.20
C MET A 174 -15.73 7.29 -2.60
N PHE A 175 -16.56 6.88 -1.64
CA PHE A 175 -17.51 7.74 -0.97
C PHE A 175 -16.82 8.83 -0.13
N VAL A 176 -15.74 8.46 0.57
CA VAL A 176 -14.94 9.41 1.36
C VAL A 176 -14.31 10.50 0.48
N GLN A 177 -13.79 10.16 -0.68
CA GLN A 177 -13.22 11.16 -1.58
C GLN A 177 -14.31 12.01 -2.24
N SER A 178 -15.48 11.45 -2.53
CA SER A 178 -16.63 12.21 -3.02
C SER A 178 -17.10 13.24 -1.98
N GLU A 179 -17.11 12.88 -0.69
CA GLU A 179 -17.42 13.82 0.41
C GLU A 179 -16.37 14.94 0.49
N LYS A 180 -15.08 14.61 0.43
CA LYS A 180 -14.00 15.61 0.43
C LYS A 180 -14.12 16.57 -0.77
N PHE A 181 -14.49 16.06 -1.94
CA PHE A 181 -14.69 16.84 -3.16
C PHE A 181 -15.83 17.85 -2.97
N VAL A 182 -17.01 17.41 -2.52
CA VAL A 182 -18.17 18.27 -2.28
C VAL A 182 -17.84 19.35 -1.25
N ASN A 183 -17.18 19.00 -0.16
CA ASN A 183 -16.78 19.95 0.88
C ASN A 183 -15.76 20.97 0.39
N ALA A 184 -14.79 20.55 -0.44
CA ALA A 184 -13.81 21.46 -1.04
C ALA A 184 -14.45 22.46 -2.01
N HIS A 185 -15.57 22.09 -2.65
CA HIS A 185 -16.31 22.93 -3.60
C HIS A 185 -17.60 23.54 -2.98
N SER A 186 -17.66 23.67 -1.66
CA SER A 186 -18.82 24.20 -0.94
C SER A 186 -19.28 25.58 -1.41
N ASP A 187 -18.39 26.40 -1.98
CA ASP A 187 -18.72 27.73 -2.53
C ASP A 187 -19.70 27.68 -3.71
N VAL A 188 -19.75 26.57 -4.47
CA VAL A 188 -20.73 26.35 -5.54
C VAL A 188 -22.14 26.36 -4.96
N TYR A 189 -22.34 25.75 -3.78
CA TYR A 189 -23.63 25.62 -3.11
C TYR A 189 -24.00 26.89 -2.33
N ARG A 190 -23.05 27.60 -1.72
CA ARG A 190 -23.23 28.88 -1.03
C ARG A 190 -23.80 29.97 -1.95
N LYS A 191 -23.33 30.01 -3.20
CA LYS A 191 -23.85 30.92 -4.23
C LYS A 191 -25.34 30.65 -4.55
N GLN A 192 -25.83 29.44 -4.27
CA GLN A 192 -27.23 29.02 -4.43
C GLN A 192 -28.10 29.25 -3.14
N GLY A 193 -27.53 29.90 -2.10
CA GLY A 193 -28.25 30.21 -0.86
C GLY A 193 -28.29 29.08 0.17
N SER A 194 -27.50 28.04 -0.02
CA SER A 194 -27.43 26.86 0.88
C SER A 194 -26.21 26.94 1.78
N ALA A 195 -26.41 27.38 3.03
CA ALA A 195 -25.38 27.22 4.09
C ALA A 195 -25.81 26.05 4.97
N PHE A 196 -25.10 24.91 4.88
CA PHE A 196 -25.48 23.71 5.64
C PHE A 196 -24.27 23.06 6.29
N ASP A 197 -24.43 22.66 7.54
CA ASP A 197 -23.64 21.61 8.15
C ASP A 197 -23.99 20.27 7.47
N ASN A 198 -23.00 19.41 7.21
CA ASN A 198 -23.15 18.15 6.45
C ASN A 198 -23.76 18.33 5.05
N LEU A 199 -23.17 19.22 4.26
CA LEU A 199 -23.59 19.49 2.88
C LEU A 199 -23.65 18.21 2.03
N PHE A 200 -22.69 17.28 2.19
CA PHE A 200 -22.60 16.06 1.40
C PHE A 200 -23.87 15.21 1.48
N ASP A 201 -24.36 14.88 2.69
CA ASP A 201 -25.55 14.02 2.85
C ASP A 201 -26.84 14.66 2.33
N LYS A 202 -26.84 15.96 2.11
CA LYS A 202 -28.00 16.69 1.55
C LYS A 202 -28.01 16.73 0.03
N VAL A 203 -26.84 16.68 -0.59
CA VAL A 203 -26.71 16.80 -2.06
C VAL A 203 -26.36 15.47 -2.72
N VAL A 204 -25.71 14.55 -2.01
CA VAL A 204 -25.28 13.25 -2.50
C VAL A 204 -25.91 12.13 -1.68
N SER A 205 -26.46 11.14 -2.35
CA SER A 205 -26.91 9.88 -1.74
C SER A 205 -25.99 8.75 -2.19
N ILE A 206 -25.33 8.10 -1.25
CA ILE A 206 -24.44 6.98 -1.58
C ILE A 206 -25.16 5.65 -1.53
N TYR A 207 -24.81 4.78 -2.47
CA TYR A 207 -25.25 3.39 -2.57
C TYR A 207 -24.02 2.52 -2.73
N GLY A 208 -23.93 1.45 -1.97
CA GLY A 208 -22.77 0.56 -2.02
C GLY A 208 -23.13 -0.88 -1.80
N GLN A 209 -22.30 -1.76 -2.35
CA GLN A 209 -22.37 -3.19 -2.06
C GLN A 209 -20.98 -3.77 -1.88
N GLU A 210 -20.84 -4.69 -0.92
CA GLU A 210 -19.60 -5.42 -0.65
C GLU A 210 -19.94 -6.89 -0.35
N SER A 211 -19.13 -7.81 -0.88
CA SER A 211 -19.31 -9.25 -0.69
C SER A 211 -18.62 -9.78 0.57
N ASN A 212 -17.55 -9.13 1.00
CA ASN A 212 -16.84 -9.50 2.21
C ASN A 212 -17.40 -8.76 3.44
N GLN A 213 -17.93 -9.51 4.41
CA GLN A 213 -18.53 -8.94 5.61
C GLN A 213 -17.58 -8.08 6.44
N THR A 214 -16.32 -8.52 6.57
CA THR A 214 -15.32 -7.75 7.33
C THR A 214 -15.02 -6.42 6.65
N THR A 215 -14.84 -6.43 5.34
CA THR A 215 -14.61 -5.23 4.53
C THR A 215 -15.81 -4.30 4.57
N TRP A 216 -17.04 -4.83 4.49
CA TRP A 216 -18.27 -4.05 4.66
C TRP A 216 -18.35 -3.37 6.03
N ARG A 217 -18.00 -4.07 7.12
CA ARG A 217 -17.91 -3.47 8.46
C ARG A 217 -16.90 -2.34 8.51
N LEU A 218 -15.72 -2.52 7.90
CA LEU A 218 -14.71 -1.48 7.78
C LEU A 218 -15.24 -0.28 7.00
N CYS A 219 -15.97 -0.49 5.90
CA CYS A 219 -16.65 0.57 5.15
C CYS A 219 -17.62 1.34 6.03
N LYS A 220 -18.52 0.64 6.72
CA LYS A 220 -19.52 1.27 7.62
C LYS A 220 -18.85 2.12 8.71
N MET A 221 -17.80 1.60 9.34
CA MET A 221 -17.03 2.35 10.34
C MET A 221 -16.31 3.56 9.73
N ASN A 222 -15.73 3.41 8.53
CA ASN A 222 -15.05 4.48 7.81
C ASN A 222 -15.99 5.67 7.50
N LEU A 223 -17.19 5.36 7.04
CA LEU A 223 -18.23 6.35 6.75
C LEU A 223 -18.77 6.98 8.04
N ALA A 224 -18.99 6.16 9.06
CA ALA A 224 -19.50 6.61 10.37
C ALA A 224 -18.57 7.64 11.04
N ILE A 225 -17.23 7.43 11.00
CA ILE A 225 -16.23 8.39 11.52
C ILE A 225 -16.41 9.78 10.88
N ARG A 226 -16.87 9.85 9.64
CA ARG A 226 -17.04 11.09 8.88
C ARG A 226 -18.44 11.65 8.92
N GLY A 227 -19.36 10.95 9.58
CA GLY A 227 -20.77 11.33 9.65
C GLY A 227 -21.51 11.12 8.32
N ILE A 228 -21.00 10.30 7.41
CA ILE A 228 -21.63 10.00 6.13
C ILE A 228 -22.72 8.94 6.33
N ASP A 229 -23.95 9.22 5.84
CA ASP A 229 -25.04 8.24 5.89
C ASP A 229 -24.71 6.99 5.05
N SER A 230 -24.56 5.88 5.72
CA SER A 230 -24.24 4.58 5.12
C SER A 230 -25.43 3.62 5.07
N SER A 231 -26.66 4.11 5.19
CA SER A 231 -27.89 3.29 5.24
C SER A 231 -28.07 2.41 3.99
N ASN A 232 -27.62 2.89 2.82
CA ASN A 232 -27.68 2.18 1.55
C ASN A 232 -26.38 1.41 1.20
N VAL A 233 -25.46 1.23 2.13
CA VAL A 233 -24.31 0.34 1.94
C VAL A 233 -24.68 -1.06 2.44
N ARG A 234 -24.84 -1.99 1.50
CA ARG A 234 -25.35 -3.34 1.72
C ARG A 234 -24.25 -4.38 1.69
N TRP A 235 -24.50 -5.50 2.33
CA TRP A 235 -23.64 -6.67 2.32
C TRP A 235 -24.43 -7.92 1.97
N ASN A 236 -23.86 -8.77 1.12
CA ASN A 236 -24.21 -10.16 0.99
C ASN A 236 -22.99 -10.95 0.47
N ASN A 237 -22.92 -12.24 0.78
CA ASN A 237 -21.80 -13.11 0.42
C ASN A 237 -21.83 -13.60 -1.04
N GLU A 238 -22.92 -13.38 -1.76
CA GLU A 238 -23.10 -13.79 -3.15
C GLU A 238 -22.54 -12.77 -4.15
N GLY A 239 -22.31 -11.53 -3.68
CA GLY A 239 -21.76 -10.45 -4.49
C GLY A 239 -22.76 -9.81 -5.46
N SER A 240 -22.31 -8.78 -6.16
CA SER A 240 -23.15 -7.91 -6.97
C SER A 240 -23.66 -8.54 -8.26
N PHE A 241 -23.05 -9.62 -8.72
CA PHE A 241 -23.54 -10.32 -9.90
C PHE A 241 -24.73 -11.24 -9.59
N LEU A 242 -24.61 -12.09 -8.56
CA LEU A 242 -25.64 -13.05 -8.23
C LEU A 242 -26.78 -12.45 -7.40
N ASN A 243 -26.46 -11.51 -6.53
CA ASN A 243 -27.43 -10.90 -5.63
C ASN A 243 -27.19 -9.39 -5.56
N ASP A 244 -27.68 -8.70 -6.56
CA ASP A 244 -27.61 -7.25 -6.64
C ASP A 244 -28.57 -6.62 -5.64
N ALA A 245 -28.00 -5.98 -4.62
CA ALA A 245 -28.79 -5.35 -3.54
C ALA A 245 -29.47 -4.05 -3.99
N HIS A 246 -29.21 -3.56 -5.20
CA HIS A 246 -29.67 -2.30 -5.73
C HIS A 246 -30.24 -2.40 -7.15
N GLN A 247 -30.90 -3.50 -7.51
CA GLN A 247 -31.35 -3.85 -8.88
C GLN A 247 -32.05 -2.71 -9.61
N ASP A 248 -32.90 -1.94 -8.91
CA ASP A 248 -33.70 -0.85 -9.52
C ASP A 248 -32.97 0.50 -9.52
N LEU A 249 -31.78 0.57 -8.94
CA LEU A 249 -31.03 1.81 -8.85
C LEU A 249 -30.57 2.29 -10.23
N LYS A 250 -30.86 3.56 -10.53
CA LYS A 250 -30.29 4.30 -11.64
C LYS A 250 -29.44 5.43 -11.06
N ALA A 251 -28.14 5.22 -11.04
CA ALA A 251 -27.16 6.12 -10.44
C ALA A 251 -26.80 7.26 -11.39
N ASP A 252 -26.56 8.42 -10.83
CA ASP A 252 -26.10 9.60 -11.56
C ASP A 252 -24.57 9.51 -11.75
N PHE A 253 -23.88 8.91 -10.76
CA PHE A 253 -22.46 8.61 -10.81
C PHE A 253 -22.20 7.17 -10.34
N ILE A 254 -21.39 6.44 -11.09
CA ILE A 254 -20.80 5.18 -10.65
C ILE A 254 -19.31 5.40 -10.52
N ILE A 255 -18.74 5.12 -9.34
CA ILE A 255 -17.33 5.34 -9.03
C ILE A 255 -16.81 4.05 -8.41
N ALA A 256 -16.05 3.25 -9.16
CA ALA A 256 -15.72 1.90 -8.73
C ALA A 256 -14.29 1.47 -9.08
N ASN A 257 -13.75 0.55 -8.25
CA ASN A 257 -12.56 -0.20 -8.56
C ASN A 257 -12.84 -1.71 -8.39
N PRO A 258 -13.40 -2.36 -9.42
CA PRO A 258 -13.76 -3.77 -9.33
C PRO A 258 -12.52 -4.68 -9.30
N PRO A 259 -12.65 -5.93 -8.84
CA PRO A 259 -11.59 -6.93 -8.94
C PRO A 259 -11.15 -7.13 -10.39
N PHE A 260 -9.82 -6.97 -10.65
CA PHE A 260 -9.29 -7.09 -12.02
C PHE A 260 -9.18 -8.56 -12.43
N ASN A 261 -9.69 -8.88 -13.64
CA ASN A 261 -9.56 -10.20 -14.27
C ASN A 261 -10.08 -11.34 -13.37
N ASP A 262 -11.13 -11.11 -12.61
CA ASP A 262 -11.74 -12.12 -11.75
C ASP A 262 -12.22 -13.31 -12.60
N LYS A 263 -11.87 -14.52 -12.16
CA LYS A 263 -12.17 -15.76 -12.89
C LYS A 263 -13.32 -16.53 -12.29
N ASP A 264 -13.62 -16.29 -11.02
CA ASP A 264 -14.58 -17.06 -10.22
C ASP A 264 -15.83 -16.21 -9.93
N TRP A 265 -16.44 -15.65 -10.99
CA TRP A 265 -17.56 -14.72 -10.88
C TRP A 265 -18.93 -15.36 -11.17
N SER A 266 -19.00 -16.71 -11.12
CA SER A 266 -20.23 -17.51 -11.29
C SER A 266 -20.95 -17.29 -12.64
N SER A 267 -20.18 -17.15 -13.71
CA SER A 267 -20.66 -16.90 -15.09
C SER A 267 -21.68 -17.91 -15.58
N GLU A 268 -21.54 -19.16 -15.19
CA GLU A 268 -22.43 -20.25 -15.57
C GLU A 268 -23.89 -20.06 -15.12
N LEU A 269 -24.10 -19.33 -14.01
CA LEU A 269 -25.42 -19.00 -13.48
C LEU A 269 -26.03 -17.77 -14.12
N LEU A 270 -25.22 -16.99 -14.87
CA LEU A 270 -25.57 -15.67 -15.39
C LEU A 270 -25.58 -15.62 -16.93
N THR A 271 -25.60 -16.74 -17.61
CA THR A 271 -25.51 -16.81 -19.09
C THR A 271 -26.58 -15.96 -19.81
N ASN A 272 -27.80 -15.89 -19.26
CA ASN A 272 -28.92 -15.13 -19.83
C ASN A 272 -29.32 -13.93 -18.97
N ASP A 273 -28.37 -13.31 -18.28
CA ASP A 273 -28.66 -12.15 -17.46
C ASP A 273 -29.06 -10.93 -18.28
N TYR A 274 -30.07 -10.18 -17.82
CA TYR A 274 -30.63 -9.02 -18.52
C TYR A 274 -29.63 -7.88 -18.71
N ARG A 275 -28.55 -7.86 -17.93
CA ARG A 275 -27.48 -6.84 -17.99
C ARG A 275 -26.57 -7.02 -19.23
N TRP A 276 -26.54 -8.22 -19.83
CA TRP A 276 -25.64 -8.54 -20.96
C TRP A 276 -26.16 -8.03 -22.30
N VAL A 277 -26.51 -6.74 -22.37
CA VAL A 277 -27.11 -6.10 -23.56
C VAL A 277 -26.20 -6.16 -24.77
N TYR A 278 -24.89 -6.10 -24.57
CA TYR A 278 -23.88 -6.13 -25.63
C TYR A 278 -23.31 -7.53 -25.92
N GLY A 279 -23.71 -8.52 -25.15
CA GLY A 279 -23.27 -9.91 -25.28
C GLY A 279 -22.81 -10.49 -23.96
N THR A 280 -22.78 -11.82 -23.87
CA THR A 280 -22.38 -12.55 -22.68
C THR A 280 -20.87 -12.39 -22.42
N PRO A 281 -20.45 -11.93 -21.23
CA PRO A 281 -19.04 -11.80 -20.88
C PRO A 281 -18.32 -13.16 -20.83
N PRO A 282 -16.99 -13.21 -21.01
CA PRO A 282 -16.22 -14.45 -20.93
C PRO A 282 -16.28 -15.10 -19.57
N ASP A 283 -16.39 -16.43 -19.48
CA ASP A 283 -16.50 -17.19 -18.23
C ASP A 283 -15.33 -16.95 -17.24
N LYS A 284 -14.12 -16.74 -17.77
CA LYS A 284 -12.89 -16.61 -16.96
C LYS A 284 -12.37 -15.19 -16.84
N ASN A 285 -13.21 -14.19 -17.10
CA ASN A 285 -12.83 -12.80 -16.95
C ASN A 285 -14.05 -11.90 -16.75
N ALA A 286 -14.23 -11.37 -15.56
CA ALA A 286 -15.36 -10.53 -15.19
C ALA A 286 -15.25 -9.07 -15.64
N ASN A 287 -14.15 -8.61 -16.27
CA ASN A 287 -13.98 -7.20 -16.60
C ASN A 287 -15.17 -6.63 -17.38
N TYR A 288 -15.64 -7.33 -18.39
CA TYR A 288 -16.78 -6.88 -19.21
C TYR A 288 -18.15 -7.19 -18.57
N ALA A 289 -18.21 -8.07 -17.58
CA ALA A 289 -19.39 -8.22 -16.74
C ALA A 289 -19.55 -6.97 -15.85
N TRP A 290 -18.46 -6.49 -15.23
CA TRP A 290 -18.47 -5.24 -14.47
C TRP A 290 -18.85 -4.04 -15.32
N ILE A 291 -18.28 -3.90 -16.52
CA ILE A 291 -18.63 -2.80 -17.43
C ILE A 291 -20.15 -2.81 -17.73
N GLN A 292 -20.73 -3.95 -18.09
CA GLN A 292 -22.15 -4.04 -18.39
C GLN A 292 -23.03 -3.87 -17.13
N HIS A 293 -22.58 -4.33 -15.98
CA HIS A 293 -23.23 -4.07 -14.69
C HIS A 293 -23.30 -2.56 -14.41
N PHE A 294 -22.20 -1.83 -14.60
CA PHE A 294 -22.20 -0.37 -14.46
C PHE A 294 -23.16 0.28 -15.45
N ILE A 295 -23.10 -0.08 -16.72
CA ILE A 295 -23.99 0.47 -17.75
C ILE A 295 -25.46 0.23 -17.39
N SER A 296 -25.81 -0.94 -16.83
CA SER A 296 -27.18 -1.26 -16.44
C SER A 296 -27.73 -0.37 -15.33
N HIS A 297 -26.83 0.12 -14.47
CA HIS A 297 -27.17 1.01 -13.35
C HIS A 297 -27.08 2.50 -13.65
N LEU A 298 -26.61 2.92 -14.84
CA LEU A 298 -26.56 4.33 -15.18
C LEU A 298 -27.95 4.92 -15.38
N SER A 299 -28.19 6.09 -14.81
CA SER A 299 -29.32 6.95 -15.14
C SER A 299 -29.20 7.44 -16.61
N PRO A 300 -30.26 7.97 -17.23
CA PRO A 300 -30.22 8.47 -18.62
C PRO A 300 -29.16 9.54 -18.89
N SER A 301 -28.73 10.27 -17.86
CA SER A 301 -27.66 11.28 -17.94
C SER A 301 -26.42 10.89 -17.13
N GLY A 302 -26.37 9.65 -16.62
CA GLY A 302 -25.36 9.19 -15.67
C GLY A 302 -23.99 8.99 -16.31
N LYS A 303 -22.96 9.09 -15.46
CA LYS A 303 -21.56 8.83 -15.79
C LYS A 303 -21.01 7.70 -14.91
N ALA A 304 -20.16 6.84 -15.46
CA ALA A 304 -19.42 5.85 -14.71
C ALA A 304 -17.93 6.07 -14.90
N GLY A 305 -17.18 6.19 -13.81
CA GLY A 305 -15.73 6.19 -13.80
C GLY A 305 -15.22 5.00 -13.00
N PHE A 306 -14.40 4.18 -13.61
CA PHE A 306 -13.90 2.96 -12.97
C PHE A 306 -12.53 2.55 -13.49
N LEU A 307 -11.86 1.73 -12.70
CA LEU A 307 -10.52 1.23 -13.00
C LEU A 307 -10.58 -0.20 -13.52
N LEU A 308 -9.74 -0.51 -14.50
CA LEU A 308 -9.53 -1.87 -15.00
C LEU A 308 -8.08 -2.10 -15.41
N ALA A 309 -7.72 -3.36 -15.60
CA ALA A 309 -6.46 -3.74 -16.23
C ALA A 309 -6.41 -3.22 -17.67
N THR A 310 -5.26 -2.72 -18.11
CA THR A 310 -5.08 -2.14 -19.47
C THR A 310 -5.44 -3.08 -20.60
N LYS A 311 -5.34 -4.40 -20.37
CA LYS A 311 -5.78 -5.41 -21.36
C LYS A 311 -7.25 -5.28 -21.75
N SER A 312 -8.12 -4.71 -20.89
CA SER A 312 -9.54 -4.49 -21.20
C SER A 312 -9.75 -3.55 -22.38
N LEU A 313 -8.78 -2.67 -22.68
CA LEU A 313 -8.89 -1.66 -23.73
C LEU A 313 -8.80 -2.22 -25.16
N ALA A 314 -8.04 -3.32 -25.35
CA ALA A 314 -7.73 -3.88 -26.67
C ALA A 314 -7.64 -5.42 -26.63
N SER A 315 -8.47 -6.07 -25.82
CA SER A 315 -8.53 -7.54 -25.76
C SER A 315 -8.94 -8.13 -27.12
N GLU A 316 -8.28 -9.21 -27.52
CA GLU A 316 -8.54 -9.98 -28.73
C GLU A 316 -9.60 -11.08 -28.53
N SER A 317 -10.11 -11.26 -27.31
CA SER A 317 -11.20 -12.21 -27.03
C SER A 317 -12.44 -11.83 -27.84
N GLN A 318 -13.00 -12.77 -28.61
CA GLN A 318 -14.19 -12.54 -29.46
C GLN A 318 -15.37 -11.97 -28.64
N ALA A 319 -15.63 -12.53 -27.44
CA ALA A 319 -16.72 -12.06 -26.57
C ALA A 319 -16.47 -10.62 -26.11
N GLU A 320 -15.26 -10.31 -25.60
CA GLU A 320 -14.90 -8.97 -25.14
C GLU A 320 -14.89 -7.96 -26.30
N THR A 321 -14.42 -8.35 -27.48
CA THR A 321 -14.44 -7.52 -28.67
C THR A 321 -15.86 -7.19 -29.10
N THR A 322 -16.78 -8.18 -29.11
CA THR A 322 -18.19 -7.96 -29.41
C THR A 322 -18.83 -6.95 -28.46
N ILE A 323 -18.63 -7.13 -27.13
CA ILE A 323 -19.19 -6.23 -26.13
C ILE A 323 -18.59 -4.82 -26.29
N ARG A 324 -17.28 -4.71 -26.47
CA ARG A 324 -16.59 -3.44 -26.65
C ARG A 324 -17.10 -2.70 -27.92
N SER A 325 -17.30 -3.43 -29.01
CA SER A 325 -17.83 -2.86 -30.23
C SER A 325 -19.26 -2.31 -30.06
N GLY A 326 -20.11 -3.02 -29.30
CA GLY A 326 -21.45 -2.52 -28.96
C GLY A 326 -21.41 -1.25 -28.10
N ILE A 327 -20.54 -1.22 -27.10
CA ILE A 327 -20.33 -0.05 -26.22
C ILE A 327 -19.84 1.17 -27.04
N VAL A 328 -18.91 0.95 -27.98
CA VAL A 328 -18.42 2.01 -28.89
C VAL A 328 -19.52 2.45 -29.86
N ALA A 329 -20.31 1.51 -30.41
CA ALA A 329 -21.42 1.82 -31.33
C ALA A 329 -22.46 2.74 -30.67
N ASP A 330 -22.75 2.53 -29.37
CA ASP A 330 -23.63 3.38 -28.58
C ASP A 330 -22.94 4.67 -28.09
N ALA A 331 -21.69 4.91 -28.50
CA ALA A 331 -20.88 6.06 -28.13
C ALA A 331 -20.82 6.31 -26.59
N LEU A 332 -20.77 5.24 -25.78
CA LEU A 332 -20.67 5.35 -24.32
C LEU A 332 -19.29 5.79 -23.82
N PRO A 333 -18.15 5.40 -24.43
CA PRO A 333 -16.84 5.85 -23.97
C PRO A 333 -16.71 7.38 -24.10
N GLU A 334 -16.54 8.05 -22.95
CA GLU A 334 -16.33 9.50 -22.89
C GLU A 334 -14.84 9.82 -22.80
N CYS A 335 -14.12 9.18 -21.88
CA CYS A 335 -12.69 9.35 -21.73
C CYS A 335 -12.03 8.04 -21.32
N ILE A 336 -10.83 7.79 -21.86
CA ILE A 336 -9.97 6.67 -21.46
C ILE A 336 -8.62 7.23 -21.07
N ILE A 337 -8.19 6.94 -19.83
CA ILE A 337 -6.92 7.44 -19.29
C ILE A 337 -6.04 6.25 -18.94
N LEU A 338 -4.84 6.18 -19.54
CA LEU A 338 -3.82 5.21 -19.16
C LEU A 338 -3.03 5.76 -17.96
N LEU A 339 -2.99 5.02 -16.85
CA LEU A 339 -2.34 5.43 -15.62
C LEU A 339 -0.96 4.76 -15.45
N PRO A 340 -0.05 5.36 -14.67
CA PRO A 340 1.26 4.79 -14.38
C PRO A 340 1.18 3.42 -13.71
N GLY A 341 2.21 2.61 -13.91
CA GLY A 341 2.42 1.41 -13.10
C GLY A 341 2.84 1.74 -11.67
N LYS A 342 2.80 0.75 -10.79
CA LYS A 342 3.21 0.82 -9.38
C LYS A 342 2.40 1.81 -8.53
N LEU A 343 1.18 2.17 -8.93
CA LEU A 343 0.26 2.94 -8.11
C LEU A 343 -0.40 2.08 -7.02
N PHE A 344 -0.62 0.81 -7.31
CA PHE A 344 -1.27 -0.14 -6.40
C PHE A 344 -0.24 -0.98 -5.64
N TYR A 345 -0.49 -1.22 -4.36
CA TYR A 345 0.38 -2.05 -3.52
C TYR A 345 0.40 -3.52 -3.96
N THR A 346 -0.66 -3.99 -4.62
CA THR A 346 -0.86 -5.40 -5.01
C THR A 346 -0.39 -5.74 -6.40
N THR A 347 -0.23 -4.76 -7.27
CA THR A 347 0.22 -4.97 -8.65
C THR A 347 1.12 -3.84 -9.14
N PRO A 348 2.28 -4.16 -9.72
CA PRO A 348 3.13 -3.16 -10.36
C PRO A 348 2.62 -2.78 -11.75
N ALA A 349 1.61 -3.50 -12.29
CA ALA A 349 1.09 -3.27 -13.63
C ALA A 349 0.39 -1.92 -13.75
N PRO A 350 0.46 -1.25 -14.91
CA PRO A 350 -0.35 -0.07 -15.18
C PRO A 350 -1.84 -0.46 -15.25
N VAL A 351 -2.70 0.48 -14.89
CA VAL A 351 -4.15 0.35 -14.98
C VAL A 351 -4.71 1.44 -15.89
N CYS A 352 -5.95 1.27 -16.31
CA CYS A 352 -6.67 2.29 -17.06
C CYS A 352 -7.92 2.73 -16.32
N LEU A 353 -8.22 4.03 -16.45
CA LEU A 353 -9.45 4.63 -15.99
C LEU A 353 -10.38 4.77 -17.19
N TRP A 354 -11.56 4.18 -17.07
CA TRP A 354 -12.66 4.30 -18.02
C TRP A 354 -13.64 5.35 -17.53
N VAL A 355 -14.05 6.24 -18.41
CA VAL A 355 -15.20 7.13 -18.19
C VAL A 355 -16.24 6.81 -19.26
N LEU A 356 -17.39 6.29 -18.82
CA LEU A 356 -18.55 6.07 -19.67
C LEU A 356 -19.62 7.10 -19.35
N SER A 357 -20.35 7.57 -20.36
CA SER A 357 -21.43 8.52 -20.20
C SER A 357 -22.56 8.22 -21.18
N ARG A 358 -23.79 8.26 -20.68
CA ARG A 358 -24.99 8.17 -21.53
C ARG A 358 -25.28 9.45 -22.31
N ASN A 359 -24.63 10.55 -21.96
CA ASN A 359 -24.85 11.85 -22.61
C ASN A 359 -23.85 12.10 -23.74
N SER A 360 -23.88 11.24 -24.77
CA SER A 360 -22.93 11.29 -25.88
C SER A 360 -23.17 12.49 -26.83
N SER A 361 -24.39 13.00 -26.91
CA SER A 361 -24.75 14.13 -27.82
C SER A 361 -24.03 15.43 -27.42
N LYS A 362 -23.78 15.67 -26.15
CA LYS A 362 -23.06 16.87 -25.69
C LYS A 362 -21.60 16.94 -26.18
N ARG A 363 -21.03 15.83 -26.62
CA ARG A 363 -19.64 15.71 -27.07
C ARG A 363 -19.49 15.19 -28.49
N ASP A 364 -20.55 15.31 -29.31
CA ASP A 364 -20.59 14.87 -30.71
C ASP A 364 -20.15 13.41 -30.93
N ASN A 365 -20.48 12.51 -29.97
CA ASN A 365 -20.07 11.09 -29.97
C ASN A 365 -18.54 10.88 -30.01
N LYS A 366 -17.73 11.84 -29.59
CA LYS A 366 -16.26 11.74 -29.53
C LYS A 366 -15.82 11.13 -28.23
N THR A 367 -14.61 10.61 -28.21
CA THR A 367 -13.94 10.06 -27.02
C THR A 367 -12.58 10.72 -26.85
N LEU A 368 -12.28 11.15 -25.63
CA LEU A 368 -10.97 11.68 -25.27
C LEU A 368 -10.06 10.52 -24.81
N PHE A 369 -8.86 10.45 -25.37
CA PHE A 369 -7.80 9.53 -24.97
C PHE A 369 -6.68 10.31 -24.28
N ILE A 370 -6.24 9.85 -23.12
CA ILE A 370 -5.12 10.44 -22.35
C ILE A 370 -4.12 9.35 -22.00
N ASP A 371 -2.85 9.55 -22.31
CA ASP A 371 -1.76 8.72 -21.81
C ASP A 371 -1.03 9.45 -20.70
N ALA A 372 -1.45 9.18 -19.45
CA ALA A 372 -0.81 9.67 -18.25
C ALA A 372 0.21 8.68 -17.65
N SER A 373 0.62 7.64 -18.39
CA SER A 373 1.51 6.58 -17.90
C SER A 373 2.88 7.09 -17.42
N ARG A 374 3.27 8.29 -17.85
CA ARG A 374 4.52 8.96 -17.46
C ARG A 374 4.33 10.09 -16.44
N ILE A 375 3.09 10.36 -16.00
CA ILE A 375 2.76 11.42 -15.04
C ILE A 375 2.65 10.83 -13.65
N PHE A 376 3.72 10.86 -12.88
CA PHE A 376 3.76 10.34 -11.52
C PHE A 376 4.91 10.95 -10.72
N THR A 377 4.82 10.78 -9.40
CA THR A 377 5.90 11.06 -8.45
C THR A 377 6.36 9.72 -7.86
N VAL A 378 7.65 9.46 -7.90
CA VAL A 378 8.26 8.26 -7.30
C VAL A 378 8.20 8.39 -5.78
N VAL A 379 7.64 7.39 -5.10
CA VAL A 379 7.66 7.29 -3.63
C VAL A 379 8.85 6.47 -3.19
N ASP A 380 9.00 5.27 -3.78
CA ASP A 380 10.10 4.35 -3.54
C ASP A 380 10.35 3.47 -4.79
N ARG A 381 11.23 2.47 -4.68
CA ARG A 381 11.55 1.57 -5.80
C ARG A 381 10.35 0.79 -6.34
N THR A 382 9.36 0.54 -5.50
CA THR A 382 8.21 -0.31 -5.78
C THR A 382 6.91 0.45 -5.96
N HIS A 383 6.85 1.72 -5.51
CA HIS A 383 5.62 2.51 -5.49
C HIS A 383 5.78 3.90 -6.12
N ASN A 384 4.78 4.25 -6.91
CA ASN A 384 4.54 5.59 -7.44
C ASN A 384 3.26 6.16 -6.80
N LYS A 385 3.11 7.48 -6.87
CA LYS A 385 1.86 8.17 -6.52
C LYS A 385 1.55 9.26 -7.53
N LEU A 386 0.30 9.66 -7.62
CA LEU A 386 -0.09 10.91 -8.27
C LEU A 386 -0.04 12.02 -7.22
N SER A 387 0.78 13.03 -7.46
CA SER A 387 0.76 14.26 -6.65
C SER A 387 -0.49 15.09 -6.95
N PRO A 388 -0.89 16.05 -6.11
CA PRO A 388 -1.98 16.97 -6.43
C PRO A 388 -1.79 17.68 -7.79
N SER A 389 -0.56 18.05 -8.14
CA SER A 389 -0.24 18.65 -9.44
C SER A 389 -0.43 17.68 -10.61
N ASN A 390 -0.06 16.41 -10.45
CA ASN A 390 -0.30 15.38 -11.45
C ASN A 390 -1.81 15.16 -11.68
N ILE A 391 -2.61 15.13 -10.60
CA ILE A 391 -4.06 15.00 -10.68
C ILE A 391 -4.67 16.19 -11.42
N GLN A 392 -4.28 17.41 -11.05
CA GLN A 392 -4.75 18.63 -11.70
C GLN A 392 -4.38 18.71 -13.18
N GLU A 393 -3.17 18.28 -13.56
CA GLU A 393 -2.72 18.23 -14.96
C GLU A 393 -3.63 17.32 -15.79
N ILE A 394 -3.90 16.11 -15.32
CA ILE A 394 -4.77 15.14 -16.01
C ILE A 394 -6.22 15.64 -16.05
N ALA A 395 -6.76 16.08 -14.90
CA ALA A 395 -8.13 16.54 -14.80
C ALA A 395 -8.41 17.77 -15.65
N ARG A 396 -7.45 18.74 -15.71
CA ARG A 396 -7.56 19.93 -16.55
C ARG A 396 -7.76 19.57 -18.02
N VAL A 397 -7.06 18.58 -18.55
CA VAL A 397 -7.23 18.16 -19.95
C VAL A 397 -8.65 17.66 -20.19
N TYR A 398 -9.18 16.85 -19.29
CA TYR A 398 -10.55 16.35 -19.39
C TYR A 398 -11.56 17.50 -19.29
N HIS A 399 -11.42 18.39 -18.31
CA HIS A 399 -12.36 19.48 -18.07
C HIS A 399 -12.35 20.53 -19.18
N SER A 400 -11.16 20.90 -19.70
CA SER A 400 -11.06 21.83 -20.82
C SER A 400 -11.79 21.33 -22.07
N TRP A 401 -11.81 20.00 -22.28
CA TRP A 401 -12.56 19.40 -23.38
C TRP A 401 -14.06 19.31 -23.08
N ILE A 402 -14.44 18.75 -21.92
CA ILE A 402 -15.86 18.43 -21.65
C ILE A 402 -16.71 19.68 -21.38
N HIS A 403 -16.13 20.73 -20.78
CA HIS A 403 -16.81 21.99 -20.52
C HIS A 403 -16.79 22.94 -21.73
N GLY A 404 -15.96 22.67 -22.74
CA GLY A 404 -15.94 23.45 -23.98
C GLY A 404 -15.50 24.91 -23.78
N ASP A 405 -14.55 25.14 -22.87
CA ASP A 405 -14.02 26.48 -22.57
C ASP A 405 -13.07 27.04 -23.66
N GLY A 406 -12.85 26.27 -24.74
CA GLY A 406 -11.99 26.64 -25.86
C GLY A 406 -10.49 26.52 -25.60
N THR A 407 -10.08 25.98 -24.45
CA THR A 407 -8.65 25.83 -24.08
C THR A 407 -8.10 24.44 -24.39
N TYR A 408 -8.94 23.48 -24.79
CA TYR A 408 -8.50 22.15 -25.15
C TYR A 408 -7.77 22.11 -26.49
N GLU A 409 -6.63 21.47 -26.52
CA GLU A 409 -5.87 21.15 -27.71
C GLU A 409 -5.38 19.70 -27.68
N ASP A 410 -5.38 19.02 -28.84
CA ASP A 410 -4.74 17.72 -28.98
C ASP A 410 -3.23 17.87 -28.78
N VAL A 411 -2.64 17.05 -27.88
CA VAL A 411 -1.21 17.05 -27.59
C VAL A 411 -0.62 15.69 -27.99
N PRO A 412 0.19 15.63 -29.07
CA PRO A 412 0.82 14.39 -29.51
C PRO A 412 1.59 13.69 -28.38
N GLY A 413 1.39 12.38 -28.24
CA GLY A 413 2.00 11.59 -27.17
C GLY A 413 1.39 11.77 -25.77
N PHE A 414 0.33 12.59 -25.63
CA PHE A 414 -0.32 12.82 -24.33
C PHE A 414 -1.86 12.70 -24.42
N CYS A 415 -2.54 13.48 -25.26
CA CYS A 415 -3.98 13.43 -25.32
C CYS A 415 -4.50 13.72 -26.73
N LYS A 416 -5.66 13.11 -27.06
CA LYS A 416 -6.35 13.35 -28.34
C LYS A 416 -7.82 13.05 -28.24
N VAL A 417 -8.65 13.88 -28.87
CA VAL A 417 -10.07 13.65 -29.10
C VAL A 417 -10.27 12.92 -30.41
N VAL A 418 -11.02 11.83 -30.41
CA VAL A 418 -11.24 10.96 -31.55
C VAL A 418 -12.73 10.74 -31.76
N ASN A 419 -13.17 10.80 -33.00
CA ASN A 419 -14.56 10.48 -33.35
C ASN A 419 -14.83 8.97 -33.34
N LYS A 420 -16.07 8.60 -33.15
CA LYS A 420 -16.50 7.20 -33.09
C LYS A 420 -16.12 6.38 -34.33
N GLU A 421 -16.21 6.97 -35.49
CA GLU A 421 -15.92 6.33 -36.79
C GLU A 421 -14.47 5.85 -36.84
N THR A 422 -13.55 6.69 -36.45
CA THR A 422 -12.11 6.33 -36.38
C THR A 422 -11.86 5.21 -35.36
N ILE A 423 -12.59 5.17 -34.24
CA ILE A 423 -12.48 4.08 -33.26
C ILE A 423 -12.96 2.76 -33.87
N VAL A 424 -14.07 2.80 -34.62
CA VAL A 424 -14.60 1.63 -35.32
C VAL A 424 -13.63 1.14 -36.40
N GLU A 425 -13.04 2.04 -37.19
CA GLU A 425 -12.05 1.70 -38.23
C GLU A 425 -10.82 0.99 -37.63
N LYS A 426 -10.45 1.31 -36.38
CA LYS A 426 -9.37 0.64 -35.64
C LYS A 426 -9.83 -0.58 -34.84
N GLY A 427 -10.91 -1.24 -35.24
CA GLY A 427 -11.43 -2.46 -34.61
C GLY A 427 -11.93 -2.25 -33.16
N CYS A 428 -12.46 -1.06 -32.91
CA CYS A 428 -12.96 -0.63 -31.59
C CYS A 428 -11.92 -0.77 -30.48
N SER A 429 -10.61 -0.65 -30.77
CA SER A 429 -9.60 -0.50 -29.74
C SER A 429 -9.86 0.77 -28.94
N LEU A 430 -9.71 0.70 -27.63
CA LEU A 430 -9.77 1.86 -26.73
C LEU A 430 -8.40 2.15 -26.09
N TYR A 431 -7.33 1.59 -26.66
CA TYR A 431 -5.99 1.83 -26.18
C TYR A 431 -5.48 3.23 -26.63
N PRO A 432 -5.17 4.16 -25.71
CA PRO A 432 -4.78 5.52 -26.08
C PRO A 432 -3.63 5.59 -27.09
N GLY A 433 -2.63 4.71 -26.98
CA GLY A 433 -1.49 4.66 -27.88
C GLY A 433 -1.83 4.49 -29.38
N ASP A 434 -3.03 3.96 -29.70
CA ASP A 434 -3.50 3.81 -31.08
C ASP A 434 -3.91 5.15 -31.73
N TYR A 435 -4.10 6.21 -30.91
CA TYR A 435 -4.71 7.47 -31.35
C TYR A 435 -3.85 8.70 -31.12
N ILE A 436 -3.15 8.78 -29.97
CA ILE A 436 -2.48 10.01 -29.52
C ILE A 436 -1.23 10.38 -30.33
N GLY A 437 -0.75 9.46 -31.18
CA GLY A 437 0.50 9.64 -31.93
C GLY A 437 1.74 9.55 -31.04
N ILE A 438 2.87 9.77 -31.64
CA ILE A 438 4.15 9.91 -30.92
C ILE A 438 4.39 11.41 -30.75
N LYS A 439 4.80 11.87 -29.59
CA LYS A 439 5.35 13.20 -29.42
C LYS A 439 6.57 13.26 -30.32
N GLU A 440 6.41 13.86 -31.49
CA GLU A 440 7.57 14.31 -32.24
C GLU A 440 8.19 15.42 -31.39
N ASP A 441 9.20 15.10 -30.62
CA ASP A 441 10.16 16.09 -30.19
C ASP A 441 10.79 16.60 -31.49
N SER A 442 10.16 17.63 -32.06
CA SER A 442 10.55 18.23 -33.32
C SER A 442 11.94 18.88 -33.29
N SER A 443 12.65 18.74 -32.16
CA SER A 443 14.06 19.08 -31.99
C SER A 443 15.01 17.89 -32.21
N ASP A 444 14.54 16.60 -32.14
CA ASP A 444 15.46 15.47 -31.98
C ASP A 444 15.58 14.53 -33.19
N LEU A 445 14.85 14.76 -34.29
CA LEU A 445 14.90 13.87 -35.47
C LEU A 445 15.34 14.54 -36.79
N LYS A 446 15.86 15.77 -36.74
CA LYS A 446 16.38 16.44 -37.97
C LYS A 446 17.73 15.91 -38.44
N ASP A 447 18.51 15.30 -37.56
CA ASP A 447 19.78 14.67 -37.92
C ASP A 447 20.07 13.48 -37.00
N PRO A 448 20.16 12.24 -37.55
CA PRO A 448 20.59 11.05 -36.78
C PRO A 448 21.96 11.19 -36.13
N SER A 449 22.81 12.12 -36.62
CA SER A 449 24.12 12.42 -36.02
C SER A 449 24.00 13.18 -34.71
N GLU A 450 23.06 14.15 -34.59
CA GLU A 450 22.81 14.89 -33.35
C GLU A 450 22.19 14.02 -32.25
N ALA A 451 21.26 13.14 -32.60
CA ALA A 451 20.70 12.17 -31.63
C ALA A 451 21.80 11.24 -31.08
N LYS A 452 22.73 10.81 -31.93
CA LYS A 452 23.87 10.02 -31.52
C LYS A 452 24.81 10.81 -30.61
N GLU A 453 25.09 12.07 -30.89
CA GLU A 453 25.92 12.94 -30.07
C GLU A 453 25.33 13.13 -28.68
N ARG A 454 24.03 13.45 -28.57
CA ARG A 454 23.31 13.59 -27.27
C ARG A 454 23.28 12.32 -26.44
N ILE A 455 23.15 11.15 -27.08
CA ILE A 455 23.24 9.86 -26.37
C ILE A 455 24.66 9.63 -25.88
N VAL A 456 25.66 9.94 -26.71
CA VAL A 456 27.08 9.84 -26.31
C VAL A 456 27.38 10.77 -25.13
N ASP A 457 26.91 12.01 -25.16
CA ASP A 457 27.06 12.96 -24.07
C ASP A 457 26.35 12.50 -22.79
N SER A 458 25.13 11.99 -22.90
CA SER A 458 24.40 11.43 -21.74
C SER A 458 25.11 10.21 -21.14
N VAL A 459 25.68 9.35 -21.96
CA VAL A 459 26.49 8.19 -21.54
C VAL A 459 27.80 8.68 -20.88
N GLN A 460 28.40 9.73 -21.42
CA GLN A 460 29.63 10.29 -20.85
C GLN A 460 29.36 10.90 -19.48
N LEU A 461 28.31 11.72 -19.34
CA LEU A 461 27.87 12.30 -18.05
C LEU A 461 27.56 11.21 -17.01
N ALA A 462 26.86 10.16 -17.39
CA ALA A 462 26.56 9.04 -16.50
C ALA A 462 27.84 8.30 -16.05
N LYS A 463 28.84 8.15 -16.92
CA LYS A 463 30.14 7.57 -16.57
C LYS A 463 30.92 8.47 -15.60
N GLU A 464 30.86 9.78 -15.79
CA GLU A 464 31.49 10.75 -14.89
C GLU A 464 30.82 10.74 -13.51
N GLU A 465 29.48 10.66 -13.46
CA GLU A 465 28.74 10.53 -12.19
C GLU A 465 29.12 9.22 -11.46
N ILE A 466 29.21 8.10 -12.17
CA ILE A 466 29.67 6.83 -11.58
C ILE A 466 31.08 6.98 -11.01
N LYS A 467 32.00 7.57 -11.77
CA LYS A 467 33.38 7.77 -11.31
C LYS A 467 33.44 8.62 -10.05
N GLN A 468 32.69 9.73 -10.01
CA GLN A 468 32.64 10.62 -8.85
C GLN A 468 32.07 9.89 -7.61
N LEU A 469 31.03 9.08 -7.79
CA LEU A 469 30.49 8.25 -6.70
C LEU A 469 31.49 7.21 -6.21
N GLN A 470 32.25 6.57 -7.11
CA GLN A 470 33.32 5.62 -6.77
C GLN A 470 34.48 6.30 -6.00
N ASP A 471 34.89 7.49 -6.42
CA ASP A 471 35.91 8.27 -5.72
C ASP A 471 35.44 8.66 -4.31
N ASN A 472 34.18 9.08 -4.15
CA ASN A 472 33.59 9.36 -2.85
C ASN A 472 33.52 8.11 -1.95
N ILE A 473 33.11 6.97 -2.50
CA ILE A 473 33.08 5.69 -1.77
C ILE A 473 34.51 5.34 -1.29
N SER A 474 35.52 5.52 -2.14
CA SER A 474 36.92 5.25 -1.79
C SER A 474 37.40 6.16 -0.65
N ALA A 475 37.03 7.43 -0.66
CA ALA A 475 37.35 8.37 0.41
C ALA A 475 36.68 7.96 1.73
N LEU A 476 35.41 7.51 1.69
CA LEU A 476 34.68 7.02 2.86
C LEU A 476 35.33 5.75 3.43
N PHE A 477 35.76 4.80 2.58
CA PHE A 477 36.50 3.61 3.02
C PHE A 477 37.82 3.99 3.69
N THR A 478 38.60 4.93 3.14
CA THR A 478 39.83 5.41 3.78
C THR A 478 39.56 6.01 5.17
N SER A 479 38.44 6.71 5.34
CA SER A 479 38.05 7.23 6.65
C SER A 479 37.72 6.09 7.63
N ILE A 480 37.03 5.04 7.19
CA ILE A 480 36.76 3.84 8.01
C ILE A 480 38.03 3.12 8.39
N GLU A 481 38.95 2.94 7.44
CA GLU A 481 40.25 2.28 7.67
C GLU A 481 41.06 2.98 8.78
N ARG A 482 41.06 4.31 8.81
CA ARG A 482 41.77 5.09 9.86
C ARG A 482 41.12 4.91 11.25
N GLU A 483 39.81 4.79 11.32
CA GLU A 483 39.11 4.50 12.59
C GLU A 483 39.39 3.05 13.06
N VAL A 484 39.31 2.09 12.15
CA VAL A 484 39.50 0.66 12.47
C VAL A 484 40.96 0.34 12.78
N SER A 485 41.94 1.01 12.16
CA SER A 485 43.37 0.84 12.46
C SER A 485 43.82 1.43 13.80
N GLY A 486 42.97 2.24 14.42
CA GLY A 486 43.31 2.98 15.64
C GLY A 486 44.13 4.25 15.41
N GLU A 487 44.25 4.69 14.12
CA GLU A 487 44.94 5.95 13.80
C GLU A 487 44.10 7.17 14.16
N ALA A 488 42.77 7.08 14.03
CA ALA A 488 41.85 8.18 14.34
C ALA A 488 41.27 8.07 15.78
N SER A 489 41.03 6.85 16.24
CA SER A 489 40.46 6.59 17.58
C SER A 489 41.16 5.38 18.24
N PRO A 490 41.37 5.39 19.58
CA PRO A 490 42.02 4.26 20.26
C PRO A 490 41.16 2.99 20.19
N LEU A 491 41.81 1.84 19.99
CA LEU A 491 41.16 0.55 20.10
C LEU A 491 40.97 0.19 21.58
N VAL A 492 39.78 -0.24 21.91
CA VAL A 492 39.37 -0.63 23.28
C VAL A 492 39.12 -2.13 23.31
N PRO A 493 39.63 -2.86 24.32
CA PRO A 493 39.33 -4.27 24.47
C PRO A 493 37.90 -4.47 25.02
N TYR A 494 37.14 -5.35 24.40
CA TYR A 494 35.80 -5.76 24.85
C TYR A 494 35.76 -7.27 24.94
N LYS A 495 35.16 -7.81 26.02
CA LYS A 495 34.79 -9.21 26.03
C LYS A 495 33.63 -9.44 25.05
N LEU A 496 33.61 -10.61 24.38
CA LEU A 496 32.49 -10.92 23.48
C LEU A 496 31.16 -10.97 24.24
N SER A 497 31.14 -11.32 25.51
CA SER A 497 29.97 -11.22 26.39
C SER A 497 29.44 -9.80 26.59
N ASP A 498 30.28 -8.76 26.42
CA ASP A 498 29.84 -7.36 26.48
C ASP A 498 29.24 -6.88 25.15
N VAL A 499 29.59 -7.53 24.04
CA VAL A 499 29.24 -7.18 22.67
C VAL A 499 28.05 -8.00 22.13
N LEU A 500 27.95 -9.27 22.56
CA LEU A 500 27.03 -10.27 22.01
C LEU A 500 26.18 -10.92 23.11
N TYR A 501 25.00 -11.42 22.73
CA TYR A 501 24.21 -12.32 23.58
C TYR A 501 23.55 -13.41 22.71
N GLU A 502 23.35 -14.60 23.29
CA GLU A 502 22.73 -15.71 22.56
C GLU A 502 21.23 -15.49 22.34
N SER A 503 20.76 -15.75 21.12
CA SER A 503 19.34 -15.92 20.80
C SER A 503 18.96 -17.40 20.95
N ILE A 504 17.86 -17.63 21.66
CA ILE A 504 17.26 -18.96 21.84
C ILE A 504 15.94 -19.10 21.07
N ASP A 505 15.57 -18.09 20.29
CA ASP A 505 14.31 -18.06 19.56
C ASP A 505 14.29 -19.15 18.47
N VAL A 506 13.23 -19.94 18.46
CA VAL A 506 12.99 -21.02 17.49
C VAL A 506 11.78 -20.70 16.63
N LEU A 507 11.70 -21.34 15.45
CA LEU A 507 10.64 -21.12 14.49
C LEU A 507 9.26 -21.46 15.03
N GLY A 508 9.12 -22.58 15.77
CA GLY A 508 7.84 -23.06 16.26
C GLY A 508 6.91 -23.43 15.09
N ASP A 509 5.66 -22.96 15.18
CA ASP A 509 4.60 -23.21 14.19
C ASP A 509 4.54 -22.11 13.09
N ASP A 510 5.52 -21.19 13.03
CA ASP A 510 5.59 -20.14 12.02
C ASP A 510 5.86 -20.72 10.61
N GLU A 511 5.50 -19.95 9.57
CA GLU A 511 5.84 -20.29 8.17
C GLU A 511 7.37 -20.34 8.00
N GLU A 512 7.86 -21.41 7.35
CA GLU A 512 9.29 -21.66 7.15
C GLU A 512 9.93 -20.59 6.24
N PRO A 513 10.84 -19.76 6.75
CA PRO A 513 11.61 -18.82 5.93
C PRO A 513 12.80 -19.52 5.26
N GLU A 514 13.70 -18.75 4.65
CA GLU A 514 14.93 -19.27 4.04
C GLU A 514 15.83 -19.95 5.07
N ILE A 515 16.32 -21.15 4.70
CA ILE A 515 17.24 -21.93 5.56
C ILE A 515 18.67 -21.53 5.28
N LEU A 516 19.40 -21.20 6.35
CA LEU A 516 20.79 -20.78 6.31
C LEU A 516 21.73 -21.89 6.77
N THR A 517 22.93 -21.90 6.21
CA THR A 517 24.03 -22.78 6.64
C THR A 517 25.32 -21.98 6.77
N CYS A 518 26.06 -22.20 7.86
CA CYS A 518 27.33 -21.55 8.14
C CYS A 518 28.49 -22.48 7.75
N THR A 519 29.33 -22.03 6.84
CA THR A 519 30.44 -22.81 6.26
C THR A 519 31.78 -22.15 6.55
N GLU A 520 32.86 -22.94 6.54
CA GLU A 520 34.24 -22.46 6.81
C GLU A 520 34.77 -21.49 5.73
N ASN A 521 34.36 -21.67 4.46
CA ASN A 521 34.90 -20.91 3.33
C ASN A 521 33.97 -19.84 2.80
N ALA A 522 32.64 -20.11 2.75
CA ALA A 522 31.67 -19.20 2.18
C ALA A 522 30.89 -18.39 3.23
N GLY A 523 31.16 -18.65 4.54
CA GLY A 523 30.43 -18.01 5.62
C GLY A 523 28.97 -18.47 5.70
N LEU A 524 28.05 -17.56 6.02
CA LEU A 524 26.60 -17.83 6.13
C LEU A 524 25.94 -17.64 4.77
N VAL A 525 25.40 -18.72 4.21
CA VAL A 525 24.77 -18.76 2.88
C VAL A 525 23.43 -19.46 2.91
N LEU A 526 22.61 -19.24 1.87
CA LEU A 526 21.36 -19.98 1.69
C LEU A 526 21.65 -21.46 1.43
N GLN A 527 20.98 -22.34 2.17
CA GLN A 527 21.21 -23.80 2.05
C GLN A 527 20.96 -24.30 0.62
N ARG A 528 19.93 -23.76 -0.06
CA ARG A 528 19.58 -24.11 -1.46
C ARG A 528 20.65 -23.72 -2.50
N GLU A 529 21.49 -22.74 -2.21
CA GLU A 529 22.58 -22.31 -3.10
C GLU A 529 23.82 -23.17 -2.92
N ARG A 530 23.97 -23.79 -1.76
CA ARG A 530 25.13 -24.62 -1.41
C ARG A 530 24.93 -26.09 -1.72
N PHE A 531 23.72 -26.62 -1.55
CA PHE A 531 23.39 -28.03 -1.69
C PHE A 531 22.31 -28.25 -2.75
N SER A 532 22.53 -29.26 -3.61
CA SER A 532 21.58 -29.66 -4.67
C SER A 532 20.32 -30.35 -4.13
N LYS A 533 20.34 -30.79 -2.86
CA LYS A 533 19.21 -31.41 -2.16
C LYS A 533 19.03 -30.70 -0.82
N ARG A 534 17.80 -30.65 -0.33
CA ARG A 534 17.48 -30.18 1.02
C ARG A 534 18.24 -31.03 2.05
N VAL A 535 18.99 -30.37 2.93
CA VAL A 535 19.76 -31.01 4.01
C VAL A 535 18.99 -30.87 5.35
N ALA A 536 18.16 -29.84 5.47
CA ALA A 536 17.31 -29.64 6.63
C ALA A 536 16.29 -30.78 6.78
N THR A 537 15.91 -31.09 8.01
CA THR A 537 14.83 -32.01 8.35
C THR A 537 13.48 -31.54 7.77
N GLU A 538 12.49 -32.40 7.64
CA GLU A 538 11.13 -32.03 7.22
C GLU A 538 10.47 -31.13 8.26
N ASP A 539 10.68 -31.44 9.54
CA ASP A 539 10.26 -30.60 10.66
C ASP A 539 11.39 -29.63 11.01
N THR A 540 11.12 -28.34 10.90
CA THR A 540 12.02 -27.22 11.22
C THR A 540 11.57 -26.39 12.40
N SER A 541 10.59 -26.87 13.17
CA SER A 541 10.04 -26.15 14.34
C SER A 541 11.10 -25.80 15.39
N ASP A 542 12.11 -26.65 15.55
CA ASP A 542 13.24 -26.45 16.48
C ASP A 542 14.38 -25.60 15.89
N TYR A 543 14.29 -25.18 14.62
CA TYR A 543 15.33 -24.38 14.00
C TYR A 543 15.37 -22.98 14.59
N LYS A 544 16.60 -22.49 14.86
CA LYS A 544 16.81 -21.17 15.45
C LYS A 544 16.55 -20.07 14.43
N ILE A 545 15.84 -19.02 14.86
CA ILE A 545 15.61 -17.82 14.07
C ILE A 545 16.92 -17.03 13.95
N VAL A 546 17.21 -16.54 12.75
CA VAL A 546 18.35 -15.67 12.44
C VAL A 546 17.82 -14.40 11.81
N LEU A 547 18.13 -13.27 12.41
CA LEU A 547 17.76 -11.95 11.89
C LEU A 547 18.97 -11.31 11.15
N ARG A 548 18.67 -10.30 10.32
CA ARG A 548 19.75 -9.50 9.71
C ARG A 548 20.64 -8.91 10.78
N ASN A 549 21.94 -8.97 10.57
CA ASN A 549 23.04 -8.56 11.45
C ASN A 549 23.36 -9.51 12.60
N ASP A 550 22.66 -10.62 12.78
CA ASP A 550 23.05 -11.63 13.74
C ASP A 550 24.38 -12.28 13.36
N ILE A 551 25.16 -12.70 14.35
CA ILE A 551 26.34 -13.51 14.16
C ILE A 551 25.96 -14.98 14.35
N VAL A 552 26.23 -15.79 13.35
CA VAL A 552 25.94 -17.24 13.39
C VAL A 552 27.22 -18.01 13.29
N TYR A 553 27.42 -18.98 14.17
CA TYR A 553 28.53 -19.91 14.03
C TYR A 553 28.14 -21.37 14.20
N ASN A 554 28.90 -22.24 13.51
CA ASN A 554 28.80 -23.68 13.70
C ASN A 554 29.81 -24.11 14.77
N PRO A 555 29.37 -24.55 15.99
CA PRO A 555 30.27 -24.87 17.08
C PRO A 555 31.25 -26.01 16.76
N TYR A 556 30.90 -26.88 15.83
CA TYR A 556 31.78 -27.99 15.39
C TYR A 556 32.87 -27.60 14.38
N LEU A 557 32.69 -26.47 13.69
CA LEU A 557 33.56 -25.95 12.65
C LEU A 557 34.07 -24.54 12.93
N LEU A 558 33.85 -23.99 14.13
CA LEU A 558 34.29 -22.65 14.50
C LEU A 558 35.84 -22.55 14.41
N TRP A 559 36.55 -23.55 14.83
CA TRP A 559 38.01 -23.65 14.74
C TRP A 559 38.53 -23.52 13.28
N ALA A 560 37.71 -23.89 12.30
CA ALA A 560 38.02 -23.73 10.86
C ALA A 560 37.48 -22.38 10.30
N GLY A 561 36.81 -21.58 11.10
CA GLY A 561 36.31 -20.27 10.71
C GLY A 561 34.84 -20.24 10.24
N ALA A 562 34.04 -21.26 10.59
CA ALA A 562 32.62 -21.30 10.26
C ALA A 562 31.84 -20.38 11.21
N ILE A 563 32.01 -19.08 11.01
CA ILE A 563 31.31 -17.96 11.67
C ILE A 563 31.07 -16.83 10.69
N ASP A 564 29.90 -16.22 10.71
CA ASP A 564 29.60 -15.05 9.87
C ASP A 564 28.45 -14.22 10.40
N GLN A 565 28.34 -12.98 9.88
CA GLN A 565 27.22 -12.08 10.07
C GLN A 565 26.12 -12.40 9.04
N CYS A 566 24.86 -12.41 9.45
CA CYS A 566 23.73 -12.54 8.56
C CYS A 566 23.52 -11.26 7.75
N THR A 567 23.88 -11.30 6.47
CA THR A 567 23.67 -10.20 5.50
C THR A 567 22.78 -10.61 4.33
N VAL A 568 22.45 -11.91 4.21
CA VAL A 568 21.78 -12.49 3.03
C VAL A 568 20.26 -12.45 3.09
N VAL A 569 19.68 -12.40 4.28
CA VAL A 569 18.21 -12.32 4.50
C VAL A 569 17.88 -11.36 5.63
N ASP A 570 16.63 -10.89 5.70
CA ASP A 570 16.14 -10.12 6.84
C ASP A 570 15.71 -11.03 8.00
N LYS A 571 15.07 -12.16 7.69
CA LYS A 571 14.75 -13.25 8.62
C LYS A 571 14.98 -14.59 7.93
N GLY A 572 15.70 -15.49 8.58
CA GLY A 572 15.93 -16.86 8.15
C GLY A 572 15.95 -17.80 9.33
N ILE A 573 16.22 -19.08 9.08
CA ILE A 573 16.42 -20.10 10.13
C ILE A 573 17.70 -20.89 9.90
N THR A 574 18.24 -21.43 10.98
CA THR A 574 19.41 -22.30 10.92
C THR A 574 19.26 -23.50 11.86
N SER A 575 20.10 -24.53 11.63
CA SER A 575 20.09 -25.75 12.44
C SER A 575 20.10 -25.46 13.94
N PRO A 576 19.35 -26.22 14.75
CA PRO A 576 19.39 -26.14 16.23
C PRO A 576 20.80 -26.28 16.80
N ALA A 577 21.69 -26.98 16.08
CA ALA A 577 23.07 -27.20 16.49
C ALA A 577 23.96 -25.95 16.36
N TYR A 578 23.53 -24.92 15.61
CA TYR A 578 24.29 -23.69 15.45
C TYR A 578 23.99 -22.71 16.57
N ILE A 579 24.93 -21.81 16.83
CA ILE A 579 24.76 -20.74 17.81
C ILE A 579 24.44 -19.46 17.05
N VAL A 580 23.36 -18.80 17.47
CA VAL A 580 22.92 -17.51 16.96
C VAL A 580 23.12 -16.46 18.04
N LEU A 581 23.77 -15.37 17.69
CA LEU A 581 24.13 -14.30 18.61
C LEU A 581 23.65 -12.96 18.06
N HIS A 582 22.93 -12.21 18.87
CA HIS A 582 22.59 -10.83 18.59
C HIS A 582 23.71 -9.88 19.01
N VAL A 583 23.98 -8.87 18.19
CA VAL A 583 24.90 -7.79 18.56
C VAL A 583 24.15 -6.79 19.42
N LYS A 584 24.72 -6.46 20.58
CA LYS A 584 24.12 -5.51 21.53
C LYS A 584 24.10 -4.08 20.97
N ASP A 585 23.11 -3.31 21.41
CA ASP A 585 22.97 -1.90 21.04
C ASP A 585 24.25 -1.10 21.33
N GLY A 586 24.61 -0.23 20.41
CA GLY A 586 25.81 0.60 20.47
C GLY A 586 27.02 0.05 19.75
N PHE A 587 27.05 -1.25 19.43
CA PHE A 587 28.12 -1.86 18.61
C PHE A 587 27.71 -1.94 17.13
N ALA A 588 28.71 -1.83 16.25
CA ALA A 588 28.54 -1.92 14.80
C ALA A 588 28.56 -3.38 14.33
N PRO A 589 27.42 -4.00 13.93
CA PRO A 589 27.39 -5.43 13.58
C PRO A 589 28.37 -5.81 12.46
N ALA A 590 28.51 -4.97 11.44
CA ALA A 590 29.43 -5.21 10.32
C ALA A 590 30.89 -5.24 10.78
N LEU A 591 31.29 -4.37 11.71
CA LEU A 591 32.62 -4.35 12.27
C LEU A 591 32.88 -5.57 13.16
N VAL A 592 31.93 -5.92 14.03
CA VAL A 592 31.97 -7.11 14.88
C VAL A 592 32.12 -8.37 14.00
N GLY A 593 31.27 -8.52 13.00
CA GLY A 593 31.33 -9.64 12.05
C GLY A 593 32.69 -9.74 11.33
N HIS A 594 33.22 -8.60 10.89
CA HIS A 594 34.55 -8.56 10.22
C HIS A 594 35.69 -9.00 11.16
N VAL A 595 35.71 -8.50 12.39
CA VAL A 595 36.74 -8.89 13.40
C VAL A 595 36.62 -10.38 13.71
N LEU A 596 35.43 -10.90 13.92
CA LEU A 596 35.19 -12.31 14.21
C LEU A 596 35.62 -13.25 13.08
N LYS A 597 35.60 -12.81 11.82
CA LYS A 597 36.11 -13.59 10.67
C LYS A 597 37.63 -13.51 10.46
N SER A 598 38.32 -12.66 11.20
CA SER A 598 39.75 -12.43 11.01
C SER A 598 40.58 -13.68 11.32
N ASP A 599 41.76 -13.78 10.68
CA ASP A 599 42.72 -14.86 10.95
C ASP A 599 43.27 -14.80 12.38
N TYR A 600 43.25 -13.61 13.00
CA TYR A 600 43.58 -13.47 14.40
C TYR A 600 42.58 -14.24 15.27
N MET A 601 41.26 -14.06 15.06
CA MET A 601 40.25 -14.75 15.84
C MET A 601 40.20 -16.25 15.58
N LYS A 602 40.51 -16.73 14.35
CA LYS A 602 40.60 -18.17 14.05
C LYS A 602 41.62 -18.89 14.95
N LYS A 603 42.76 -18.25 15.27
CA LYS A 603 43.73 -18.79 16.23
C LYS A 603 43.15 -18.97 17.62
N HIS A 604 42.33 -18.02 18.06
CA HIS A 604 41.67 -18.10 19.36
C HIS A 604 40.56 -19.17 19.38
N TYR A 605 39.84 -19.36 18.25
CA TYR A 605 38.82 -20.41 18.13
C TYR A 605 39.42 -21.81 18.22
N TRP A 606 40.61 -22.01 17.68
CA TRP A 606 41.34 -23.27 17.85
C TRP A 606 41.64 -23.59 19.33
N ASN A 607 42.01 -22.58 20.10
CA ASN A 607 42.39 -22.74 21.53
C ASN A 607 41.20 -23.05 22.42
N ILE A 608 40.00 -22.50 22.12
CA ILE A 608 38.79 -22.73 22.92
C ILE A 608 38.06 -24.00 22.49
N SER A 609 38.36 -24.56 21.33
CA SER A 609 37.68 -25.75 20.81
C SER A 609 38.24 -27.04 21.51
N ILE A 610 37.31 -27.79 22.10
CA ILE A 610 37.61 -28.99 22.89
C ILE A 610 37.35 -30.24 22.03
N GLY A 611 38.27 -31.20 21.97
CA GLY A 611 38.14 -32.48 21.29
C GLY A 611 39.46 -33.07 20.85
N THR A 612 39.52 -34.39 20.68
CA THR A 612 40.78 -35.16 20.36
C THR A 612 41.06 -35.28 18.86
N HIS A 613 40.02 -35.08 18.02
CA HIS A 613 40.16 -35.12 16.55
C HIS A 613 39.52 -33.88 15.92
N GLU A 614 40.08 -33.37 14.85
CA GLU A 614 39.61 -32.16 14.17
C GLU A 614 38.11 -32.16 13.90
N ARG A 615 37.54 -33.27 13.39
CA ARG A 615 36.09 -33.42 13.08
C ARG A 615 35.19 -33.63 14.32
N ARG A 616 35.73 -33.66 15.54
CA ARG A 616 34.98 -33.84 16.81
C ARG A 616 35.29 -32.72 17.82
N ARG A 617 35.86 -31.62 17.36
CA ARG A 617 36.04 -30.42 18.20
C ARG A 617 34.75 -29.64 18.27
N THR A 618 34.46 -29.10 19.43
CA THR A 618 33.33 -28.19 19.63
C THR A 618 33.78 -26.98 20.46
N ALA A 619 33.29 -25.81 20.12
CA ALA A 619 33.57 -24.56 20.83
C ALA A 619 32.35 -24.23 21.71
N PRO A 620 32.45 -24.41 23.04
CA PRO A 620 31.38 -24.02 23.96
C PRO A 620 31.14 -22.51 23.96
N ILE A 621 29.87 -22.11 24.08
CA ILE A 621 29.48 -20.70 23.99
C ILE A 621 30.06 -19.85 25.10
N ASP A 622 30.16 -20.39 26.32
CA ASP A 622 30.76 -19.71 27.48
C ASP A 622 32.21 -19.32 27.21
N LYS A 623 32.99 -20.23 26.66
CA LYS A 623 34.37 -19.97 26.26
C LYS A 623 34.52 -19.02 25.09
N PHE A 624 33.55 -19.07 24.14
CA PHE A 624 33.52 -18.12 23.05
C PHE A 624 33.24 -16.70 23.55
N LEU A 625 32.25 -16.52 24.43
CA LEU A 625 31.88 -15.23 24.97
C LEU A 625 32.93 -14.63 25.94
N ASP A 626 33.84 -15.43 26.45
CA ASP A 626 34.96 -14.96 27.26
C ASP A 626 36.17 -14.42 26.44
N LEU A 627 36.16 -14.63 25.13
CA LEU A 627 37.19 -14.06 24.24
C LEU A 627 37.12 -12.53 24.24
N GLU A 628 38.30 -11.90 24.06
CA GLU A 628 38.42 -10.45 23.91
C GLU A 628 38.67 -10.06 22.45
N ILE A 629 38.04 -8.99 22.00
CA ILE A 629 38.26 -8.35 20.70
C ILE A 629 38.62 -6.89 20.89
N GLN A 630 39.39 -6.34 19.95
CA GLN A 630 39.74 -4.94 19.91
C GLN A 630 38.82 -4.23 18.93
N LEU A 631 38.07 -3.24 19.40
CA LEU A 631 37.17 -2.41 18.58
C LEU A 631 37.48 -0.93 18.86
N PRO A 632 37.23 -0.02 17.89
CA PRO A 632 37.16 1.41 18.19
C PRO A 632 36.16 1.69 19.31
N ASP A 633 36.28 2.82 19.97
CA ASP A 633 35.28 3.22 20.96
C ASP A 633 33.88 3.35 20.38
N ILE A 634 32.84 3.41 21.22
CA ILE A 634 31.44 3.40 20.79
C ILE A 634 31.09 4.59 19.90
N ASP A 635 31.71 5.76 20.11
CA ASP A 635 31.41 6.94 19.28
C ASP A 635 32.07 6.82 17.90
N ALA A 636 33.29 6.30 17.82
CA ALA A 636 33.92 5.94 16.54
C ALA A 636 33.13 4.85 15.81
N GLN A 637 32.61 3.83 16.49
CA GLN A 637 31.75 2.81 15.89
C GLN A 637 30.45 3.42 15.31
N LYS A 638 29.78 4.35 16.01
CA LYS A 638 28.62 5.07 15.48
C LYS A 638 28.98 5.88 14.24
N HIS A 639 30.17 6.50 14.23
CA HIS A 639 30.68 7.21 13.07
C HIS A 639 30.90 6.27 11.88
N ILE A 640 31.54 5.12 12.10
CA ILE A 640 31.72 4.07 11.08
C ILE A 640 30.38 3.61 10.50
N MET A 641 29.38 3.34 11.36
CA MET A 641 28.03 2.95 10.88
C MET A 641 27.42 3.98 9.94
N LYS A 642 27.56 5.27 10.28
CA LYS A 642 27.08 6.38 9.43
C LYS A 642 27.81 6.44 8.10
N LEU A 643 29.14 6.22 8.09
CA LEU A 643 29.92 6.15 6.85
C LEU A 643 29.53 4.95 5.99
N LEU A 644 29.28 3.79 6.58
CA LEU A 644 28.81 2.59 5.87
C LEU A 644 27.43 2.82 5.25
N GLU A 645 26.52 3.48 5.95
CA GLU A 645 25.21 3.85 5.39
C GLU A 645 25.34 4.79 4.16
N GLN A 646 26.26 5.74 4.20
CA GLN A 646 26.55 6.61 3.06
C GLN A 646 27.12 5.82 1.88
N ILE A 647 28.03 4.87 2.13
CA ILE A 647 28.58 3.97 1.08
C ILE A 647 27.46 3.15 0.45
N MET A 648 26.55 2.57 1.23
CA MET A 648 25.41 1.81 0.70
C MET A 648 24.53 2.66 -0.21
N LYS A 649 24.16 3.86 0.18
CA LYS A 649 23.35 4.78 -0.63
C LYS A 649 24.03 5.15 -1.96
N GLN A 650 25.35 5.39 -1.94
CA GLN A 650 26.10 5.70 -3.16
C GLN A 650 26.25 4.47 -4.07
N SER A 651 26.45 3.28 -3.52
CA SER A 651 26.51 2.02 -4.27
C SER A 651 25.18 1.69 -4.94
N GLU A 652 24.06 1.92 -4.28
CA GLU A 652 22.71 1.80 -4.88
C GLU A 652 22.54 2.76 -6.06
N ARG A 653 22.99 4.01 -5.92
CA ARG A 653 22.94 5.02 -6.99
C ARG A 653 23.73 4.57 -8.22
N ILE A 654 24.95 4.04 -8.03
CA ILE A 654 25.77 3.47 -9.10
C ILE A 654 25.02 2.34 -9.81
N THR A 655 24.39 1.45 -9.06
CA THR A 655 23.63 0.32 -9.62
C THR A 655 22.45 0.80 -10.49
N ILE A 656 21.75 1.84 -10.08
CA ILE A 656 20.66 2.44 -10.85
C ILE A 656 21.16 3.00 -12.17
N ILE A 657 22.28 3.79 -12.13
CA ILE A 657 22.87 4.41 -13.33
C ILE A 657 23.38 3.32 -14.29
N GLN A 658 24.03 2.28 -13.79
CA GLN A 658 24.51 1.16 -14.62
C GLN A 658 23.37 0.41 -15.32
N LYS A 659 22.23 0.18 -14.62
CA LYS A 659 21.04 -0.42 -15.24
C LYS A 659 20.44 0.46 -16.33
N ALA A 660 20.42 1.77 -16.12
CA ALA A 660 19.95 2.74 -17.12
C ALA A 660 20.85 2.76 -18.36
N LEU A 661 22.18 2.70 -18.18
CA LEU A 661 23.15 2.60 -19.27
C LEU A 661 23.00 1.30 -20.08
N LEU A 662 22.76 0.17 -19.41
CA LEU A 662 22.52 -1.12 -20.09
C LEU A 662 21.21 -1.09 -20.91
N ALA A 663 20.14 -0.48 -20.37
CA ALA A 663 18.88 -0.32 -21.09
C ALA A 663 19.03 0.60 -22.32
N ALA A 664 19.75 1.71 -22.18
CA ALA A 664 20.06 2.60 -23.30
C ALA A 664 20.89 1.92 -24.39
N SER A 665 21.87 1.10 -24.01
CA SER A 665 22.68 0.31 -24.94
C SER A 665 21.85 -0.75 -25.68
N ALA A 666 20.91 -1.42 -25.00
CA ALA A 666 20.02 -2.38 -25.63
C ALA A 666 19.08 -1.71 -26.66
N SER A 667 18.51 -0.56 -26.32
CA SER A 667 17.67 0.22 -27.23
C SER A 667 18.45 0.71 -28.48
N MET A 668 19.72 1.08 -28.33
CA MET A 668 20.60 1.41 -29.45
C MET A 668 20.83 0.21 -30.38
N ASN A 669 21.07 -0.97 -29.83
CA ASN A 669 21.27 -2.20 -30.62
C ASN A 669 20.00 -2.57 -31.40
N GLU A 670 18.82 -2.46 -30.80
CA GLU A 670 17.54 -2.69 -31.48
C GLU A 670 17.31 -1.70 -32.63
N PHE A 671 17.69 -0.44 -32.47
CA PHE A 671 17.60 0.59 -33.50
C PHE A 671 18.50 0.25 -34.72
N TYR A 672 19.71 -0.30 -34.49
CA TYR A 672 20.62 -0.69 -35.56
C TYR A 672 20.30 -2.04 -36.21
N THR A 673 19.57 -2.94 -35.54
CA THR A 673 19.20 -4.25 -36.09
C THR A 673 17.88 -4.22 -36.89
N ARG A 674 17.06 -3.18 -36.74
CA ARG A 674 15.83 -2.98 -37.54
C ARG A 674 16.04 -2.20 -38.85
N ARG A 675 17.29 -1.91 -39.24
CA ARG A 675 17.72 -1.44 -40.56
C ARG A 675 18.44 -2.59 -41.29
#